data_75eac57c63b2440703d14c1f34ded5e3
#
_entry.id   75eac57c63b2440703d14c1f34ded5e3
#
_cell.length_a   1.000
_cell.length_b   1.000
_cell.length_c   1.000
_cell.angle_alpha   90.00
_cell.angle_beta   90.00
_cell.angle_gamma   90.00
#
_symmetry.space_group_name_H-M   'P 1'
#
loop_
_entity.id
_entity.type
_entity.pdbx_description
1 polymer ?
#
loop_
_entity_poly.entity_id
_entity_poly.type
_entity_poly.pdbx_seq_one_letter_code
_entity_poly.pdbx_strand_id
1 'polypeptide(L)'
;MASKEYIESMKLPFRNRGYVKVSIGVVNSDAQNNAKVTNSELLYLANKEKPFDGYDVNKIYATCEQNFSKVDGTMYFPPRINSSLEIYNNGIITKEILGSIKIEFTDKLGLDIKGMTIDFGHCYPTEFTIETNSITRTYKNSSQKFVTEDSFDGTNYFLIKPKTMVNGKGRLRIGNMIFGIANTFTNEKVMNCSMKEYVSPISESIPSMDVSIKVDNQDLYYSVDNPESAIAYMEIGQKVKVTFGYDVTGNGDIEWLNETTTYLNSWSANDTEAVFTSTDRFYQLRDNFYGGKYRKDGISLYELSLEVLKSAGITDEREYYIDPYLKNIIVYNPLPVVSHAEALQIIANAGRCALREDRKNKIILRSSFVPNMIAETNDIANFGKIDNILKESKKDAYANASKDFSVVDGSLYFLPKDNNYLNTGYVSDSVSDGNGIFQKNPKITVNLESSFDAYGLIINFRNTAPEEFKIVTYNNGVLKEEFIVKKPDISFLTDHVFLEFNKMVIEVTKGYSNSRLFIDNILINDVTDYRLDRVRDLIKNPTGTRYEKIKNIVITRENYKESTGAIEELIQETVSFESDSEYTIYFNRPSYGFKVSVPENPELKVSIVDSSDFYIKVRITNIKAKTDVKVKVEGYEYLTEENNYIVNHNVNGQEITWNNPLISTIQHAKDLEEWIAEYYLGNIDYEISWRGDPRTEANDLFYMELKGREDALIRSYQNEISFNGSWSGSIKARKVEMSWR
;
A
#
# COMPACT_ATOMS: atom_id res chain seq x y z
N MET A 1 -2.32 -6.73 -13.18
CA MET A 1 -3.79 -7.01 -13.13
C MET A 1 -4.01 -8.40 -13.64
N ALA A 2 -4.95 -9.13 -13.06
CA ALA A 2 -5.34 -10.45 -13.58
C ALA A 2 -6.06 -10.29 -14.94
N SER A 3 -5.88 -11.28 -15.82
CA SER A 3 -6.55 -11.28 -17.13
C SER A 3 -8.07 -11.41 -17.00
N LYS A 4 -8.79 -11.05 -18.05
CA LYS A 4 -10.24 -11.26 -18.10
C LYS A 4 -10.57 -12.75 -18.04
N GLU A 5 -9.77 -13.57 -18.67
CA GLU A 5 -9.87 -15.03 -18.66
C GLU A 5 -9.73 -15.60 -17.25
N TYR A 6 -8.79 -15.09 -16.46
CA TYR A 6 -8.67 -15.45 -15.04
C TYR A 6 -9.95 -15.12 -14.27
N ILE A 7 -10.45 -13.88 -14.39
CA ILE A 7 -11.64 -13.41 -13.68
C ILE A 7 -12.86 -14.29 -14.02
N GLU A 8 -13.04 -14.60 -15.30
CA GLU A 8 -14.17 -15.45 -15.72
C GLU A 8 -14.00 -16.90 -15.23
N SER A 9 -12.79 -17.45 -15.27
CA SER A 9 -12.54 -18.81 -14.78
C SER A 9 -12.75 -18.96 -13.27
N MET A 10 -12.47 -17.90 -12.50
CA MET A 10 -12.73 -17.87 -11.05
C MET A 10 -14.23 -17.88 -10.71
N LYS A 11 -15.10 -17.47 -11.64
CA LYS A 11 -16.57 -17.54 -11.51
C LYS A 11 -17.16 -18.91 -11.81
N LEU A 12 -16.36 -19.86 -12.30
CA LEU A 12 -16.84 -21.20 -12.63
C LEU A 12 -17.11 -22.04 -11.36
N PRO A 13 -18.14 -22.93 -11.38
CA PRO A 13 -18.45 -23.82 -10.26
C PRO A 13 -17.29 -24.77 -9.92
N PHE A 14 -16.54 -25.19 -10.94
CA PHE A 14 -15.35 -26.01 -10.81
C PHE A 14 -14.14 -25.18 -11.17
N ARG A 15 -13.21 -25.04 -10.22
CA ARG A 15 -11.97 -24.31 -10.43
C ARG A 15 -10.86 -25.26 -10.85
N ASN A 16 -10.01 -24.77 -11.73
CA ASN A 16 -8.78 -25.44 -12.13
C ASN A 16 -7.75 -25.42 -10.99
N ARG A 17 -6.58 -25.97 -11.25
CA ARG A 17 -5.52 -26.11 -10.26
C ARG A 17 -4.90 -24.75 -9.91
N GLY A 18 -4.80 -24.48 -8.61
CA GLY A 18 -4.01 -23.39 -8.08
C GLY A 18 -2.53 -23.78 -7.91
N TYR A 19 -1.65 -22.79 -7.99
CA TYR A 19 -0.21 -22.94 -7.86
C TYR A 19 0.33 -21.92 -6.87
N VAL A 20 1.50 -22.22 -6.31
CA VAL A 20 2.27 -21.29 -5.49
C VAL A 20 3.75 -21.39 -5.85
N LYS A 21 4.41 -20.27 -5.84
CA LYS A 21 5.87 -20.15 -5.97
C LYS A 21 6.37 -19.27 -4.84
N VAL A 22 7.37 -19.76 -4.12
CA VAL A 22 8.01 -19.03 -3.03
C VAL A 22 9.49 -18.88 -3.34
N SER A 23 10.02 -17.68 -3.17
CA SER A 23 11.44 -17.41 -3.31
C SER A 23 11.95 -16.80 -2.01
N ILE A 24 12.96 -17.45 -1.41
CA ILE A 24 13.66 -16.95 -0.24
C ILE A 24 15.08 -16.61 -0.66
N GLY A 25 15.48 -15.35 -0.51
CA GLY A 25 16.82 -14.89 -0.81
C GLY A 25 17.73 -15.09 0.39
N VAL A 26 18.74 -15.96 0.25
CA VAL A 26 19.88 -16.00 1.16
C VAL A 26 20.84 -14.92 0.71
N VAL A 27 20.84 -13.79 1.37
CA VAL A 27 21.56 -12.59 0.94
C VAL A 27 22.50 -12.14 2.04
N ASN A 28 23.76 -11.86 1.68
CA ASN A 28 24.65 -11.15 2.59
C ASN A 28 24.20 -9.68 2.67
N SER A 29 23.57 -9.31 3.78
CA SER A 29 23.00 -7.96 3.98
C SER A 29 24.08 -6.88 4.01
N ASP A 30 25.25 -7.18 4.55
CA ASP A 30 26.36 -6.23 4.57
C ASP A 30 26.84 -5.93 3.14
N ALA A 31 27.03 -6.97 2.32
CA ALA A 31 27.37 -6.78 0.91
C ALA A 31 26.27 -6.01 0.17
N GLN A 32 25.02 -6.35 0.42
CA GLN A 32 23.86 -5.73 -0.23
C GLN A 32 23.78 -4.24 0.06
N ASN A 33 23.98 -3.83 1.31
CA ASN A 33 23.83 -2.44 1.76
C ASN A 33 25.03 -1.57 1.37
N ASN A 34 26.24 -2.15 1.29
CA ASN A 34 27.49 -1.40 1.08
C ASN A 34 27.99 -1.42 -0.38
N ALA A 35 27.33 -2.16 -1.27
CA ALA A 35 27.72 -2.24 -2.67
C ALA A 35 27.40 -0.95 -3.44
N LYS A 36 28.39 -0.42 -4.14
CA LYS A 36 28.27 0.72 -5.06
C LYS A 36 28.93 0.41 -6.40
N VAL A 37 28.34 0.90 -7.47
CA VAL A 37 28.95 0.83 -8.81
C VAL A 37 29.96 1.96 -8.92
N THR A 38 31.23 1.62 -9.17
CA THR A 38 32.34 2.58 -9.11
C THR A 38 33.00 2.87 -10.45
N ASN A 39 32.68 2.11 -11.52
CA ASN A 39 33.23 2.47 -12.82
C ASN A 39 32.57 3.71 -13.41
N SER A 40 33.42 4.64 -13.87
CA SER A 40 32.99 5.93 -14.41
C SER A 40 32.41 5.86 -15.84
N GLU A 41 32.46 4.70 -16.48
CA GLU A 41 32.08 4.52 -17.88
C GLU A 41 30.72 3.84 -18.05
N LEU A 42 29.73 4.31 -17.33
CA LEU A 42 28.35 3.91 -17.50
C LEU A 42 27.67 4.75 -18.59
N LEU A 43 26.70 4.14 -19.27
CA LEU A 43 25.86 4.86 -20.19
C LEU A 43 25.04 5.91 -19.41
N TYR A 44 24.89 7.12 -19.95
CA TYR A 44 24.14 8.20 -19.31
C TYR A 44 22.66 7.87 -19.06
N LEU A 45 22.13 6.83 -19.73
CA LEU A 45 20.80 6.26 -19.48
C LEU A 45 20.78 5.26 -18.31
N ALA A 46 21.95 4.83 -17.86
CA ALA A 46 22.07 3.96 -16.69
C ALA A 46 22.05 4.83 -15.44
N ASN A 47 20.95 4.90 -14.78
CA ASN A 47 20.73 5.78 -13.63
C ASN A 47 20.87 5.06 -12.28
N LYS A 48 21.63 3.96 -12.23
CA LYS A 48 21.82 3.23 -11.00
C LYS A 48 23.21 3.26 -10.46
N GLU A 49 23.27 3.59 -9.19
CA GLU A 49 24.45 3.48 -8.35
C GLU A 49 24.49 2.17 -7.56
N LYS A 50 23.33 1.55 -7.32
CA LYS A 50 23.19 0.30 -6.56
C LYS A 50 22.63 -0.83 -7.42
N PRO A 51 23.21 -2.03 -7.41
CA PRO A 51 22.83 -3.11 -8.31
C PRO A 51 21.55 -3.88 -7.94
N PHE A 52 20.87 -3.54 -6.85
CA PHE A 52 19.80 -4.38 -6.28
C PHE A 52 18.51 -3.63 -5.89
N ASP A 53 18.19 -2.52 -6.53
CA ASP A 53 16.98 -1.75 -6.23
C ASP A 53 15.74 -2.24 -6.96
N GLY A 54 15.42 -3.52 -6.88
CA GLY A 54 14.12 -4.07 -7.23
C GLY A 54 13.54 -3.72 -8.59
N TYR A 55 14.31 -3.85 -9.68
CA TYR A 55 13.82 -3.59 -11.03
C TYR A 55 13.02 -4.74 -11.59
N ASP A 56 11.94 -4.39 -12.25
CA ASP A 56 11.23 -5.30 -13.12
C ASP A 56 11.98 -5.42 -14.46
N VAL A 57 12.78 -6.48 -14.58
CA VAL A 57 13.54 -6.78 -15.81
C VAL A 57 12.68 -7.14 -17.00
N ASN A 58 11.39 -7.38 -16.79
CA ASN A 58 10.42 -7.71 -17.84
C ASN A 58 9.78 -6.47 -18.48
N LYS A 59 9.94 -5.29 -17.88
CA LYS A 59 9.45 -4.06 -18.49
C LYS A 59 10.25 -3.71 -19.77
N ILE A 60 9.57 -3.11 -20.73
CA ILE A 60 10.17 -2.57 -21.95
C ILE A 60 11.18 -1.49 -21.55
N TYR A 61 12.39 -1.56 -22.09
CA TYR A 61 13.48 -0.65 -21.78
C TYR A 61 14.38 -0.39 -22.99
N ALA A 62 15.20 0.64 -22.94
CA ALA A 62 16.20 0.89 -23.93
C ALA A 62 17.34 -0.13 -23.77
N THR A 63 17.53 -1.02 -24.74
CA THR A 63 18.55 -2.06 -24.70
C THR A 63 19.94 -1.51 -24.95
N CYS A 64 20.03 -0.41 -25.67
CA CYS A 64 21.27 0.25 -26.06
C CYS A 64 22.26 -0.65 -26.81
N GLU A 65 21.81 -1.77 -27.33
CA GLU A 65 22.59 -2.59 -28.26
C GLU A 65 22.72 -1.87 -29.60
N GLN A 66 23.86 -2.08 -30.25
CA GLN A 66 24.10 -1.52 -31.58
C GLN A 66 23.61 -2.42 -32.73
N ASN A 67 23.03 -3.56 -32.44
CA ASN A 67 22.51 -4.45 -33.47
C ASN A 67 21.02 -4.19 -33.73
N PHE A 68 20.73 -3.28 -34.62
CA PHE A 68 19.38 -2.91 -35.04
C PHE A 68 18.74 -3.90 -36.04
N SER A 69 19.43 -5.00 -36.40
CA SER A 69 18.88 -6.01 -37.31
C SER A 69 17.92 -6.98 -36.64
N LYS A 70 17.90 -7.03 -35.29
CA LYS A 70 16.98 -7.85 -34.52
C LYS A 70 15.87 -6.98 -33.93
N VAL A 71 14.70 -7.03 -34.54
CA VAL A 71 13.47 -6.45 -34.00
C VAL A 71 12.69 -7.57 -33.33
N ASP A 72 13.15 -7.96 -32.13
CA ASP A 72 12.58 -9.05 -31.33
C ASP A 72 11.85 -8.55 -30.08
N GLY A 73 11.58 -7.25 -29.99
CA GLY A 73 10.97 -6.62 -28.82
C GLY A 73 11.95 -6.26 -27.73
N THR A 74 13.24 -6.58 -27.85
CA THR A 74 14.26 -6.23 -26.85
C THR A 74 14.80 -4.82 -27.02
N MET A 75 14.58 -4.20 -28.18
CA MET A 75 14.91 -2.80 -28.42
C MET A 75 13.74 -1.88 -28.11
N TYR A 76 13.99 -0.88 -27.31
CA TYR A 76 13.03 0.16 -26.96
C TYR A 76 13.55 1.53 -27.34
N PHE A 77 12.74 2.25 -28.08
CA PHE A 77 13.03 3.65 -28.42
C PHE A 77 12.26 4.55 -27.47
N PRO A 78 12.93 5.39 -26.67
CA PRO A 78 12.26 6.31 -25.76
C PRO A 78 11.27 7.19 -26.52
N PRO A 79 10.04 7.41 -26.03
CA PRO A 79 9.12 8.35 -26.63
C PRO A 79 9.68 9.77 -26.58
N ARG A 80 9.31 10.58 -27.56
CA ARG A 80 9.79 11.99 -27.65
C ARG A 80 9.35 12.88 -26.48
N ILE A 81 8.37 12.46 -25.72
CA ILE A 81 7.86 13.17 -24.55
C ILE A 81 8.55 12.60 -23.33
N ASN A 82 9.13 13.45 -22.52
CA ASN A 82 9.79 13.17 -21.24
C ASN A 82 8.82 12.66 -20.17
N SER A 83 7.98 11.72 -20.50
CA SER A 83 6.97 11.19 -19.60
C SER A 83 7.53 10.01 -18.85
N SER A 84 8.34 10.13 -17.99
CA SER A 84 8.71 9.17 -16.99
C SER A 84 10.17 8.72 -16.97
N LEU A 85 10.74 8.98 -15.89
CA LEU A 85 11.88 8.31 -15.25
C LEU A 85 11.87 6.77 -15.39
N GLU A 86 10.74 6.15 -15.71
CA GLU A 86 10.60 4.69 -15.89
C GLU A 86 11.45 4.12 -17.04
N ILE A 87 11.69 4.87 -18.10
CA ILE A 87 12.50 4.43 -19.25
C ILE A 87 13.98 4.33 -18.88
N TYR A 88 14.42 5.15 -17.94
CA TYR A 88 15.81 5.25 -17.50
C TYR A 88 16.15 4.35 -16.31
N ASN A 89 15.15 3.76 -15.68
CA ASN A 89 15.29 2.87 -14.54
C ASN A 89 15.66 1.43 -14.90
N ASN A 90 16.53 1.22 -15.87
CA ASN A 90 16.77 -0.09 -16.47
C ASN A 90 18.00 -0.82 -15.97
N GLY A 91 18.51 -0.42 -14.84
CA GLY A 91 19.70 -1.04 -14.28
C GLY A 91 20.99 -0.34 -14.72
N ILE A 92 22.08 -1.00 -14.53
CA ILE A 92 23.43 -0.55 -14.81
C ILE A 92 23.78 -0.99 -16.22
N ILE A 93 24.18 -0.05 -17.08
CA ILE A 93 24.52 -0.35 -18.50
C ILE A 93 25.89 0.27 -18.80
N THR A 94 26.79 -0.51 -19.37
CA THR A 94 28.13 -0.03 -19.75
C THR A 94 28.05 0.90 -20.96
N LYS A 95 28.91 1.93 -20.97
CA LYS A 95 29.07 2.85 -22.09
C LYS A 95 29.66 2.14 -23.33
N GLU A 96 30.62 1.24 -23.11
CA GLU A 96 31.29 0.50 -24.16
C GLU A 96 30.62 -0.84 -24.44
N ILE A 97 30.74 -1.31 -25.68
CA ILE A 97 30.42 -2.68 -26.08
C ILE A 97 31.40 -3.62 -25.39
N LEU A 98 30.88 -4.70 -24.80
CA LEU A 98 31.63 -5.62 -23.95
C LEU A 98 32.35 -4.91 -22.78
N GLY A 99 31.87 -3.74 -22.37
CA GLY A 99 32.38 -3.03 -21.22
C GLY A 99 32.16 -3.81 -19.91
N SER A 100 32.92 -3.50 -18.88
CA SER A 100 32.84 -4.15 -17.58
C SER A 100 32.10 -3.32 -16.55
N ILE A 101 31.47 -3.97 -15.58
CA ILE A 101 30.86 -3.31 -14.42
C ILE A 101 31.66 -3.66 -13.16
N LYS A 102 32.09 -2.63 -12.45
CA LYS A 102 32.78 -2.78 -11.15
C LYS A 102 31.86 -2.35 -10.02
N ILE A 103 31.75 -3.22 -9.01
CA ILE A 103 30.96 -3.00 -7.80
C ILE A 103 31.91 -3.12 -6.62
N GLU A 104 31.99 -2.09 -5.80
CA GLU A 104 32.89 -2.02 -4.64
C GLU A 104 32.06 -1.90 -3.34
N PHE A 105 32.61 -2.45 -2.27
CA PHE A 105 32.07 -2.32 -0.91
C PHE A 105 32.85 -1.22 -0.19
N THR A 106 32.19 -0.06 0.03
CA THR A 106 32.87 1.16 0.49
C THR A 106 33.05 1.22 2.00
N ASP A 107 32.10 0.67 2.76
CA ASP A 107 32.04 0.83 4.21
C ASP A 107 32.40 -0.46 4.98
N LYS A 108 32.48 -1.60 4.28
CA LYS A 108 32.94 -2.88 4.83
C LYS A 108 33.82 -3.58 3.80
N LEU A 109 35.01 -3.97 4.23
CA LEU A 109 35.99 -4.71 3.43
C LEU A 109 36.11 -6.16 3.91
N GLY A 110 36.50 -7.04 3.01
CA GLY A 110 36.76 -8.44 3.33
C GLY A 110 35.49 -9.24 3.60
N LEU A 111 34.44 -9.01 2.84
CA LEU A 111 33.16 -9.73 2.99
C LEU A 111 33.25 -11.15 2.44
N ASP A 112 32.70 -12.10 3.19
CA ASP A 112 32.54 -13.49 2.76
C ASP A 112 31.14 -13.65 2.15
N ILE A 113 31.07 -13.87 0.83
CA ILE A 113 29.83 -13.93 0.07
C ILE A 113 29.68 -15.33 -0.51
N LYS A 114 28.61 -16.04 -0.12
CA LYS A 114 28.28 -17.34 -0.68
C LYS A 114 27.18 -17.21 -1.72
N GLY A 115 27.54 -17.52 -2.95
CA GLY A 115 26.65 -17.45 -4.10
C GLY A 115 26.39 -16.02 -4.60
N MET A 116 25.89 -15.97 -5.79
CA MET A 116 25.54 -14.72 -6.46
C MET A 116 24.41 -14.96 -7.45
N THR A 117 23.46 -14.05 -7.48
CA THR A 117 22.40 -14.03 -8.48
C THR A 117 22.48 -12.72 -9.25
N ILE A 118 22.59 -12.81 -10.58
CA ILE A 118 22.62 -11.63 -11.47
C ILE A 118 21.53 -11.76 -12.51
N ASP A 119 20.70 -10.73 -12.62
CA ASP A 119 19.72 -10.61 -13.71
C ASP A 119 20.25 -9.64 -14.76
N PHE A 120 20.65 -10.20 -15.88
CA PHE A 120 21.16 -9.44 -17.01
C PHE A 120 20.07 -8.94 -17.96
N GLY A 121 18.85 -9.49 -17.86
CA GLY A 121 17.77 -9.26 -18.84
C GLY A 121 18.03 -9.96 -20.18
N HIS A 122 17.34 -9.52 -21.23
CA HIS A 122 17.32 -10.21 -22.52
C HIS A 122 18.70 -10.27 -23.21
N CYS A 123 19.57 -9.29 -22.98
CA CYS A 123 20.91 -9.21 -23.57
C CYS A 123 21.96 -9.65 -22.56
N TYR A 124 21.94 -10.93 -22.24
CA TYR A 124 22.86 -11.52 -21.27
C TYR A 124 24.18 -11.96 -21.89
N PRO A 125 25.28 -11.95 -21.10
CA PRO A 125 26.54 -12.55 -21.53
C PRO A 125 26.41 -14.08 -21.58
N THR A 126 26.93 -14.69 -22.65
CA THR A 126 27.00 -16.15 -22.81
C THR A 126 28.28 -16.71 -22.21
N GLU A 127 29.33 -15.88 -22.12
CA GLU A 127 30.54 -16.15 -21.35
C GLU A 127 31.04 -14.86 -20.72
N PHE A 128 31.38 -14.89 -19.44
CA PHE A 128 31.88 -13.73 -18.70
C PHE A 128 32.79 -14.16 -17.53
N THR A 129 33.54 -13.20 -17.01
CA THR A 129 34.35 -13.39 -15.80
C THR A 129 33.84 -12.56 -14.67
N ILE A 130 33.95 -13.11 -13.45
CA ILE A 130 33.83 -12.39 -12.19
C ILE A 130 35.21 -12.39 -11.55
N GLU A 131 35.76 -11.21 -11.33
CA GLU A 131 37.05 -10.95 -10.69
C GLU A 131 36.82 -10.28 -9.37
N THR A 132 37.52 -10.74 -8.32
CA THR A 132 37.59 -10.11 -6.99
C THR A 132 39.04 -9.74 -6.69
N ASN A 133 39.31 -9.21 -5.51
CA ASN A 133 40.70 -8.96 -5.05
C ASN A 133 41.55 -10.26 -4.90
N SER A 134 40.92 -11.43 -4.81
CA SER A 134 41.62 -12.71 -4.53
C SER A 134 41.45 -13.74 -5.63
N ILE A 135 40.38 -13.68 -6.44
CA ILE A 135 40.05 -14.76 -7.37
C ILE A 135 39.41 -14.20 -8.67
N THR A 136 39.65 -14.90 -9.77
CA THR A 136 38.97 -14.69 -11.05
C THR A 136 38.33 -15.98 -11.53
N ARG A 137 37.04 -16.01 -11.77
CA ARG A 137 36.29 -17.15 -12.29
C ARG A 137 35.64 -16.83 -13.60
N THR A 138 35.60 -17.80 -14.51
CA THR A 138 34.94 -17.72 -15.81
C THR A 138 33.68 -18.56 -15.78
N TYR A 139 32.56 -17.95 -16.21
CA TYR A 139 31.26 -18.59 -16.24
C TYR A 139 30.70 -18.65 -17.66
N LYS A 140 30.03 -19.77 -17.97
CA LYS A 140 29.15 -19.89 -19.12
C LYS A 140 27.72 -19.68 -18.67
N ASN A 141 26.94 -18.94 -19.45
CA ASN A 141 25.56 -18.62 -19.11
C ASN A 141 24.66 -18.77 -20.35
N SER A 142 23.48 -19.34 -20.15
CA SER A 142 22.52 -19.62 -21.21
C SER A 142 21.17 -18.93 -20.99
N SER A 143 21.03 -18.11 -19.93
CA SER A 143 19.78 -17.47 -19.56
C SER A 143 19.96 -16.03 -19.08
N GLN A 144 18.86 -15.30 -19.00
CA GLN A 144 18.80 -13.93 -18.50
C GLN A 144 19.28 -13.83 -17.05
N LYS A 145 18.91 -14.82 -16.25
CA LYS A 145 19.26 -14.89 -14.83
C LYS A 145 20.42 -15.88 -14.65
N PHE A 146 21.53 -15.39 -14.15
CA PHE A 146 22.69 -16.19 -13.76
C PHE A 146 22.66 -16.42 -12.26
N VAL A 147 22.95 -17.66 -11.83
CA VAL A 147 23.07 -18.05 -10.43
C VAL A 147 24.33 -18.89 -10.26
N THR A 148 25.12 -18.60 -9.24
CA THR A 148 26.25 -19.45 -8.82
C THR A 148 26.22 -19.64 -7.31
N GLU A 149 26.60 -20.82 -6.85
CA GLU A 149 26.77 -21.17 -5.42
C GLU A 149 28.21 -20.98 -4.94
N ASP A 150 29.10 -20.54 -5.80
CA ASP A 150 30.51 -20.32 -5.46
C ASP A 150 30.68 -19.32 -4.34
N SER A 151 31.62 -19.61 -3.44
CA SER A 151 32.02 -18.67 -2.37
C SER A 151 33.06 -17.67 -2.88
N PHE A 152 32.95 -16.45 -2.40
CA PHE A 152 33.86 -15.33 -2.65
C PHE A 152 34.27 -14.74 -1.30
N ASP A 153 35.37 -15.30 -0.74
CA ASP A 153 35.83 -14.99 0.61
C ASP A 153 36.74 -13.74 0.60
N GLY A 154 36.64 -12.91 1.63
CA GLY A 154 37.47 -11.74 1.81
C GLY A 154 37.33 -10.70 0.69
N THR A 155 36.13 -10.56 0.12
CA THR A 155 35.89 -9.78 -1.10
C THR A 155 35.71 -8.28 -0.79
N ASN A 156 36.41 -7.43 -1.56
CA ASN A 156 36.28 -5.98 -1.50
C ASN A 156 35.56 -5.38 -2.71
N TYR A 157 35.60 -6.12 -3.83
CA TYR A 157 34.92 -5.70 -5.06
C TYR A 157 34.58 -6.90 -5.96
N PHE A 158 33.63 -6.70 -6.85
CA PHE A 158 33.38 -7.56 -8.00
C PHE A 158 33.59 -6.76 -9.28
N LEU A 159 34.31 -7.35 -10.22
CA LEU A 159 34.47 -6.81 -11.57
C LEU A 159 33.91 -7.85 -12.56
N ILE A 160 32.80 -7.51 -13.18
CA ILE A 160 32.08 -8.38 -14.13
C ILE A 160 32.45 -7.97 -15.54
N LYS A 161 33.11 -8.88 -16.28
CA LYS A 161 33.61 -8.62 -17.64
C LYS A 161 32.99 -9.62 -18.60
N PRO A 162 32.12 -9.20 -19.54
CA PRO A 162 31.60 -10.08 -20.58
C PRO A 162 32.69 -10.42 -21.60
N LYS A 163 32.74 -11.68 -22.04
CA LYS A 163 33.56 -12.14 -23.16
C LYS A 163 32.74 -12.23 -24.45
N THR A 164 31.54 -12.81 -24.33
CA THR A 164 30.60 -12.96 -25.42
C THR A 164 29.17 -12.68 -24.94
N MET A 165 28.35 -12.15 -25.82
CA MET A 165 26.93 -11.84 -25.55
C MET A 165 26.03 -12.72 -26.44
N VAL A 166 24.81 -12.96 -25.99
CA VAL A 166 23.80 -13.73 -26.72
C VAL A 166 23.55 -13.16 -28.11
N ASN A 167 23.70 -11.87 -28.30
CA ASN A 167 23.53 -11.15 -29.58
C ASN A 167 24.86 -10.93 -30.32
N GLY A 168 25.94 -11.60 -29.92
CA GLY A 168 27.29 -11.47 -30.48
C GLY A 168 28.07 -10.31 -29.85
N LYS A 169 27.66 -9.06 -30.06
CA LYS A 169 28.26 -7.87 -29.47
C LYS A 169 27.15 -6.99 -28.85
N GLY A 170 27.33 -6.63 -27.64
CA GLY A 170 26.37 -5.79 -26.91
C GLY A 170 27.02 -5.13 -25.70
N ARG A 171 26.27 -4.26 -25.04
CA ARG A 171 26.68 -3.63 -23.78
C ARG A 171 26.31 -4.56 -22.62
N LEU A 172 27.17 -4.67 -21.63
CA LEU A 172 26.81 -5.38 -20.40
C LEU A 172 25.77 -4.57 -19.65
N ARG A 173 24.68 -5.25 -19.29
CA ARG A 173 23.61 -4.72 -18.46
C ARG A 173 23.42 -5.59 -17.24
N ILE A 174 23.22 -4.97 -16.09
CA ILE A 174 22.75 -5.63 -14.86
C ILE A 174 21.45 -4.95 -14.45
N GLY A 175 20.34 -5.66 -14.53
CA GLY A 175 19.04 -5.18 -14.08
C GLY A 175 18.90 -5.32 -12.57
N ASN A 176 19.36 -6.45 -12.03
CA ASN A 176 19.36 -6.70 -10.59
C ASN A 176 20.55 -7.63 -10.23
N MET A 177 21.08 -7.46 -9.03
CA MET A 177 22.14 -8.32 -8.52
C MET A 177 21.92 -8.56 -7.03
N ILE A 178 22.05 -9.80 -6.63
CA ILE A 178 21.93 -10.24 -5.23
C ILE A 178 23.23 -10.95 -4.86
N PHE A 179 23.83 -10.52 -3.77
CA PHE A 179 25.00 -11.21 -3.18
C PHE A 179 24.52 -12.37 -2.33
N GLY A 180 24.18 -13.46 -3.00
CA GLY A 180 23.55 -14.63 -2.41
C GLY A 180 22.75 -15.44 -3.43
N ILE A 181 22.01 -16.41 -2.93
CA ILE A 181 21.21 -17.34 -3.73
C ILE A 181 19.74 -17.12 -3.39
N ALA A 182 18.90 -16.97 -4.40
CA ALA A 182 17.46 -17.03 -4.21
C ALA A 182 16.98 -18.47 -4.40
N ASN A 183 16.63 -19.15 -3.33
CA ASN A 183 15.95 -20.45 -3.38
C ASN A 183 14.51 -20.26 -3.80
N THR A 184 14.09 -20.89 -4.89
CA THR A 184 12.71 -20.84 -5.37
C THR A 184 12.07 -22.22 -5.21
N PHE A 185 11.00 -22.27 -4.45
CA PHE A 185 10.17 -23.44 -4.23
C PHE A 185 8.89 -23.34 -5.07
N THR A 186 8.57 -24.40 -5.76
CA THR A 186 7.31 -24.55 -6.52
C THR A 186 6.38 -25.54 -5.84
N ASN A 187 5.22 -25.78 -6.39
CA ASN A 187 4.23 -26.76 -5.90
C ASN A 187 4.79 -28.14 -5.57
N GLU A 188 5.91 -28.52 -6.16
CA GLU A 188 6.51 -29.85 -5.90
C GLU A 188 7.16 -29.94 -4.53
N LYS A 189 7.73 -28.83 -4.04
CA LYS A 189 8.38 -28.74 -2.73
C LYS A 189 7.54 -28.03 -1.67
N VAL A 190 6.62 -27.14 -2.05
CA VAL A 190 5.76 -26.41 -1.12
C VAL A 190 4.62 -27.32 -0.66
N MET A 191 4.67 -27.76 0.59
CA MET A 191 3.63 -28.55 1.23
C MET A 191 2.43 -27.69 1.66
N ASN A 192 2.70 -26.51 2.19
CA ASN A 192 1.71 -25.53 2.61
C ASN A 192 2.25 -24.12 2.49
N CYS A 193 1.41 -23.19 2.09
CA CYS A 193 1.71 -21.76 2.15
C CYS A 193 0.44 -21.05 2.60
N SER A 194 0.51 -20.33 3.73
CA SER A 194 -0.59 -19.52 4.25
C SER A 194 -0.13 -18.07 4.35
N MET A 195 -0.92 -17.16 3.81
CA MET A 195 -0.73 -15.71 3.88
C MET A 195 -1.95 -15.11 4.55
N LYS A 196 -1.75 -14.50 5.71
CA LYS A 196 -2.79 -13.91 6.54
C LYS A 196 -2.54 -12.43 6.70
N GLU A 197 -3.48 -11.63 6.27
CA GLU A 197 -3.46 -10.17 6.34
C GLU A 197 -4.47 -9.67 7.37
N TYR A 198 -4.11 -8.65 8.12
CA TYR A 198 -4.98 -7.93 9.03
C TYR A 198 -4.83 -6.42 8.80
N VAL A 199 -5.95 -5.73 8.61
CA VAL A 199 -6.00 -4.26 8.48
C VAL A 199 -7.20 -3.76 9.27
N SER A 200 -6.97 -2.86 10.23
CA SER A 200 -8.06 -2.15 10.88
C SER A 200 -8.62 -1.07 9.95
N PRO A 201 -9.91 -1.13 9.55
CA PRO A 201 -10.50 -0.12 8.66
C PRO A 201 -10.50 1.30 9.25
N ILE A 202 -10.40 1.42 10.57
CA ILE A 202 -10.34 2.70 11.30
C ILE A 202 -8.99 2.93 11.97
N SER A 203 -7.94 2.21 11.55
CA SER A 203 -6.58 2.31 12.09
C SER A 203 -6.51 2.31 13.62
N GLU A 204 -7.30 1.42 14.26
CA GLU A 204 -7.28 1.19 15.70
C GLU A 204 -6.01 0.47 16.14
N SER A 205 -5.43 -0.31 15.24
CA SER A 205 -4.22 -1.09 15.48
C SER A 205 -3.31 -1.09 14.26
N ILE A 206 -2.05 -1.41 14.48
CA ILE A 206 -1.06 -1.58 13.40
C ILE A 206 -1.49 -2.75 12.51
N PRO A 207 -1.46 -2.61 11.17
CA PRO A 207 -1.74 -3.71 10.27
C PRO A 207 -0.65 -4.78 10.36
N SER A 208 -0.97 -6.00 9.94
CA SER A 208 0.00 -7.09 9.85
C SER A 208 -0.26 -8.00 8.65
N MET A 209 0.81 -8.54 8.11
CA MET A 209 0.79 -9.61 7.11
C MET A 209 1.76 -10.70 7.56
N ASP A 210 1.23 -11.88 7.88
CA ASP A 210 2.01 -13.03 8.29
C ASP A 210 1.95 -14.10 7.20
N VAL A 211 3.12 -14.60 6.80
CA VAL A 211 3.23 -15.70 5.84
C VAL A 211 3.93 -16.88 6.50
N SER A 212 3.33 -18.05 6.40
CA SER A 212 3.91 -19.30 6.85
C SER A 212 4.06 -20.22 5.64
N ILE A 213 5.28 -20.71 5.43
CA ILE A 213 5.64 -21.57 4.30
C ILE A 213 6.22 -22.85 4.85
N LYS A 214 5.62 -23.97 4.49
CA LYS A 214 6.10 -25.31 4.82
C LYS A 214 6.59 -25.98 3.55
N VAL A 215 7.84 -26.43 3.54
CA VAL A 215 8.46 -27.13 2.42
C VAL A 215 8.95 -28.52 2.83
N ASP A 216 9.02 -29.43 1.87
CA ASP A 216 9.59 -30.76 2.05
C ASP A 216 11.10 -30.69 2.37
N ASN A 217 11.54 -31.43 3.40
CA ASN A 217 12.92 -31.50 3.87
C ASN A 217 13.43 -32.96 3.99
N GLN A 218 12.83 -33.91 3.26
CA GLN A 218 13.26 -35.31 3.33
C GLN A 218 14.71 -35.53 2.84
N ASP A 219 15.25 -34.59 2.07
CA ASP A 219 16.63 -34.55 1.64
C ASP A 219 17.59 -33.93 2.70
N LEU A 220 17.05 -33.51 3.85
CA LEU A 220 17.74 -32.83 4.94
C LEU A 220 18.50 -31.56 4.54
N TYR A 221 18.17 -31.01 3.38
CA TYR A 221 18.86 -29.84 2.83
C TYR A 221 18.66 -28.59 3.70
N TYR A 222 17.48 -28.45 4.34
CA TYR A 222 17.14 -27.31 5.20
C TYR A 222 17.37 -27.58 6.68
N SER A 223 18.03 -28.69 7.04
CA SER A 223 18.36 -29.01 8.44
C SER A 223 19.33 -27.98 9.01
N VAL A 224 19.04 -27.50 10.22
CA VAL A 224 19.83 -26.45 10.90
C VAL A 224 21.28 -26.85 11.11
N ASP A 225 21.52 -28.15 11.29
CA ASP A 225 22.85 -28.74 11.53
C ASP A 225 23.60 -29.06 10.23
N ASN A 226 23.03 -28.82 9.05
CA ASN A 226 23.69 -29.10 7.78
C ASN A 226 24.58 -27.90 7.38
N PRO A 227 25.91 -28.00 7.46
CA PRO A 227 26.85 -26.91 7.17
C PRO A 227 26.86 -26.52 5.68
N GLU A 228 26.39 -27.41 4.80
CA GLU A 228 26.28 -27.16 3.35
C GLU A 228 24.94 -26.54 3.00
N SER A 229 24.04 -26.45 3.97
CA SER A 229 22.70 -25.88 3.79
C SER A 229 22.75 -24.36 3.54
N ALA A 230 21.88 -23.91 2.66
CA ALA A 230 21.62 -22.48 2.49
C ALA A 230 21.13 -21.81 3.79
N ILE A 231 20.53 -22.56 4.72
CA ILE A 231 20.07 -22.07 6.04
C ILE A 231 21.19 -21.46 6.87
N ALA A 232 22.43 -21.95 6.76
CA ALA A 232 23.58 -21.40 7.48
C ALA A 232 23.84 -19.91 7.17
N TYR A 233 23.27 -19.39 6.07
CA TYR A 233 23.41 -18.01 5.60
C TYR A 233 22.10 -17.24 5.63
N MET A 234 21.05 -17.79 6.21
CA MET A 234 19.77 -17.10 6.36
C MET A 234 19.84 -16.12 7.53
N GLU A 235 19.32 -14.92 7.29
CA GLU A 235 19.25 -13.85 8.27
C GLU A 235 17.80 -13.39 8.41
N ILE A 236 17.43 -12.98 9.63
CA ILE A 236 16.15 -12.32 9.88
C ILE A 236 16.10 -11.03 9.06
N GLY A 237 14.95 -10.73 8.48
CA GLY A 237 14.74 -9.54 7.63
C GLY A 237 15.07 -9.75 6.15
N GLN A 238 15.52 -10.93 5.74
CA GLN A 238 15.66 -11.26 4.31
C GLN A 238 14.31 -11.31 3.61
N LYS A 239 14.29 -10.89 2.33
CA LYS A 239 13.05 -10.85 1.54
C LYS A 239 12.56 -12.25 1.18
N VAL A 240 11.30 -12.50 1.48
CA VAL A 240 10.54 -13.68 1.08
C VAL A 240 9.48 -13.23 0.10
N LYS A 241 9.43 -13.86 -1.07
CA LYS A 241 8.51 -13.53 -2.15
C LYS A 241 7.56 -14.69 -2.39
N VAL A 242 6.27 -14.41 -2.35
CA VAL A 242 5.22 -15.40 -2.59
C VAL A 242 4.41 -14.98 -3.81
N THR A 243 4.23 -15.89 -4.75
CA THR A 243 3.43 -15.66 -5.94
C THR A 243 2.44 -16.81 -6.09
N PHE A 244 1.16 -16.49 -6.19
CA PHE A 244 0.12 -17.46 -6.51
C PHE A 244 -0.09 -17.51 -8.01
N GLY A 245 -0.35 -18.70 -8.55
CA GLY A 245 -0.60 -18.93 -9.95
C GLY A 245 -1.86 -19.76 -10.17
N TYR A 246 -2.51 -19.60 -11.29
CA TYR A 246 -3.74 -20.32 -11.62
C TYR A 246 -3.70 -20.85 -13.05
N ASP A 247 -4.11 -22.11 -13.23
CA ASP A 247 -4.26 -22.69 -14.57
C ASP A 247 -5.57 -22.20 -15.18
N VAL A 248 -5.49 -21.16 -16.00
CA VAL A 248 -6.66 -20.47 -16.54
C VAL A 248 -7.45 -21.37 -17.49
N THR A 249 -6.75 -22.17 -18.31
CA THR A 249 -7.36 -23.01 -19.36
C THR A 249 -7.62 -24.45 -18.93
N GLY A 250 -7.03 -24.91 -17.81
CA GLY A 250 -7.02 -26.32 -17.38
C GLY A 250 -6.02 -27.20 -18.14
N ASN A 251 -5.18 -26.62 -19.01
CA ASN A 251 -4.19 -27.30 -19.84
C ASN A 251 -2.74 -27.06 -19.40
N GLY A 252 -2.53 -26.39 -18.26
CA GLY A 252 -1.22 -26.04 -17.75
C GLY A 252 -0.77 -24.62 -18.11
N ASP A 253 -1.63 -23.78 -18.68
CA ASP A 253 -1.36 -22.37 -18.92
C ASP A 253 -1.52 -21.60 -17.61
N ILE A 254 -0.42 -21.42 -16.89
CA ILE A 254 -0.43 -20.80 -15.56
C ILE A 254 -0.31 -19.30 -15.69
N GLU A 255 -1.34 -18.58 -15.28
CA GLU A 255 -1.27 -17.13 -15.03
C GLU A 255 -0.75 -16.89 -13.62
N TRP A 256 0.40 -16.22 -13.50
CA TRP A 256 0.98 -15.82 -12.23
C TRP A 256 0.46 -14.44 -11.85
N LEU A 257 -0.05 -14.34 -10.62
CA LEU A 257 -0.55 -13.09 -10.05
C LEU A 257 0.59 -12.21 -9.53
N ASN A 258 0.26 -11.04 -8.99
CA ASN A 258 1.25 -10.14 -8.41
C ASN A 258 2.04 -10.86 -7.29
N GLU A 259 3.34 -10.64 -7.28
CA GLU A 259 4.24 -11.13 -6.25
C GLU A 259 4.01 -10.35 -4.94
N THR A 260 3.88 -11.08 -3.84
CA THR A 260 3.86 -10.51 -2.50
C THR A 260 5.25 -10.63 -1.89
N THR A 261 5.78 -9.54 -1.38
CA THR A 261 7.07 -9.51 -0.70
C THR A 261 6.86 -9.33 0.80
N THR A 262 7.52 -10.16 1.59
CA THR A 262 7.56 -10.09 3.06
C THR A 262 8.99 -10.28 3.53
N TYR A 263 9.22 -10.26 4.84
CA TYR A 263 10.55 -10.35 5.44
C TYR A 263 10.63 -11.52 6.40
N LEU A 264 11.66 -12.34 6.24
CA LEU A 264 11.89 -13.53 7.06
C LEU A 264 11.98 -13.15 8.53
N ASN A 265 11.17 -13.81 9.36
CA ASN A 265 11.13 -13.59 10.81
C ASN A 265 11.74 -14.75 11.58
N SER A 266 11.45 -15.99 11.17
CA SER A 266 12.02 -17.19 11.77
C SER A 266 11.95 -18.37 10.82
N TRP A 267 12.75 -19.40 11.13
CA TRP A 267 12.65 -20.69 10.46
C TRP A 267 12.98 -21.83 11.43
N SER A 268 12.46 -22.99 11.14
CA SER A 268 12.74 -24.24 11.85
C SER A 268 12.67 -25.40 10.88
N ALA A 269 13.41 -26.45 11.14
CA ALA A 269 13.37 -27.66 10.31
C ALA A 269 13.48 -28.93 11.18
N ASN A 270 12.86 -30.00 10.66
CA ASN A 270 13.03 -31.36 11.13
C ASN A 270 13.32 -32.28 9.93
N ASP A 271 13.38 -33.57 10.13
CA ASP A 271 13.76 -34.58 9.12
C ASP A 271 12.76 -34.70 7.96
N THR A 272 11.59 -34.08 8.05
CA THR A 272 10.53 -34.20 7.04
C THR A 272 10.11 -32.87 6.45
N GLU A 273 10.19 -31.80 7.22
CA GLU A 273 9.69 -30.48 6.80
C GLU A 273 10.56 -29.34 7.34
N ALA A 274 10.64 -28.27 6.56
CA ALA A 274 11.14 -26.98 7.02
C ALA A 274 10.03 -25.95 6.95
N VAL A 275 9.93 -25.11 7.99
CA VAL A 275 8.92 -24.06 8.12
C VAL A 275 9.64 -22.72 8.17
N PHE A 276 9.23 -21.83 7.27
CA PHE A 276 9.70 -20.45 7.21
C PHE A 276 8.53 -19.53 7.53
N THR A 277 8.74 -18.59 8.44
CA THR A 277 7.75 -17.53 8.73
C THR A 277 8.31 -16.19 8.32
N SER A 278 7.47 -15.38 7.71
CA SER A 278 7.82 -14.03 7.30
C SER A 278 6.66 -13.07 7.57
N THR A 279 6.98 -11.80 7.69
CA THR A 279 6.03 -10.76 8.07
C THR A 279 6.24 -9.51 7.22
N ASP A 280 5.36 -8.54 7.35
CA ASP A 280 5.39 -7.27 6.62
C ASP A 280 6.52 -6.34 7.08
N ARG A 281 6.56 -5.16 6.45
CA ARG A 281 7.55 -4.13 6.74
C ARG A 281 7.31 -3.43 8.08
N PHE A 282 6.08 -3.42 8.61
CA PHE A 282 5.79 -2.80 9.91
C PHE A 282 6.56 -3.47 11.04
N TYR A 283 6.89 -4.76 10.90
CA TYR A 283 7.79 -5.44 11.82
C TYR A 283 9.19 -4.80 11.89
N GLN A 284 9.66 -4.18 10.81
CA GLN A 284 10.96 -3.50 10.76
C GLN A 284 10.89 -2.05 11.29
N LEU A 285 9.68 -1.49 11.44
CA LEU A 285 9.44 -0.12 11.91
C LEU A 285 9.21 -0.05 13.43
N ARG A 286 9.93 -0.86 14.21
CA ARG A 286 9.79 -0.95 15.67
C ARG A 286 10.63 0.03 16.45
N ASP A 287 11.60 0.67 15.82
CA ASP A 287 12.40 1.71 16.46
C ASP A 287 11.53 2.93 16.77
N ASN A 288 11.83 3.57 17.89
CA ASN A 288 11.05 4.70 18.37
C ASN A 288 11.27 5.96 17.54
N PHE A 289 10.18 6.65 17.26
CA PHE A 289 10.18 8.00 16.71
C PHE A 289 10.25 9.03 17.85
N TYR A 290 11.31 9.82 17.88
CA TYR A 290 11.53 10.87 18.89
C TYR A 290 11.30 12.28 18.34
N GLY A 291 10.92 12.41 17.05
CA GLY A 291 10.78 13.71 16.38
C GLY A 291 9.47 14.46 16.68
N GLY A 292 8.63 13.92 17.55
CA GLY A 292 7.40 14.61 17.96
C GLY A 292 7.66 15.97 18.58
N LYS A 293 6.93 17.01 18.11
CA LYS A 293 7.07 18.39 18.61
C LYS A 293 5.72 19.04 18.76
N TYR A 294 5.54 19.84 19.81
CA TYR A 294 4.45 20.80 19.86
C TYR A 294 4.70 21.90 18.81
N ARG A 295 3.70 22.17 17.99
CA ARG A 295 3.81 23.17 16.93
C ARG A 295 2.71 24.20 17.04
N LYS A 296 3.08 25.41 17.44
CA LYS A 296 2.14 26.51 17.63
C LYS A 296 1.37 26.88 16.35
N ASP A 297 2.05 26.80 15.21
CA ASP A 297 1.49 27.07 13.89
C ASP A 297 0.87 25.83 13.24
N GLY A 298 0.98 24.66 13.90
CA GLY A 298 0.51 23.37 13.41
C GLY A 298 1.42 22.74 12.33
N ILE A 299 1.14 21.52 12.01
CA ILE A 299 1.70 20.77 10.89
C ILE A 299 0.59 19.96 10.24
N SER A 300 0.65 19.76 8.92
CA SER A 300 -0.28 18.85 8.28
C SER A 300 0.05 17.39 8.63
N LEU A 301 -0.98 16.54 8.71
CA LEU A 301 -0.75 15.09 8.90
C LEU A 301 0.08 14.50 7.75
N TYR A 302 0.00 15.08 6.56
CA TYR A 302 0.82 14.69 5.41
C TYR A 302 2.31 14.91 5.68
N GLU A 303 2.70 16.12 6.11
CA GLU A 303 4.10 16.46 6.43
C GLU A 303 4.60 15.68 7.64
N LEU A 304 3.76 15.50 8.67
CA LEU A 304 4.11 14.69 9.84
C LEU A 304 4.37 13.23 9.45
N SER A 305 3.58 12.65 8.54
CA SER A 305 3.83 11.31 7.98
C SER A 305 5.19 11.22 7.30
N LEU A 306 5.55 12.25 6.50
CA LEU A 306 6.86 12.30 5.85
C LEU A 306 8.02 12.40 6.85
N GLU A 307 7.87 13.15 7.95
CA GLU A 307 8.88 13.21 9.02
C GLU A 307 9.09 11.81 9.65
N VAL A 308 8.01 11.07 9.93
CA VAL A 308 8.07 9.72 10.50
C VAL A 308 8.76 8.76 9.51
N LEU A 309 8.33 8.73 8.24
CA LEU A 309 8.92 7.87 7.21
C LEU A 309 10.41 8.17 7.00
N LYS A 310 10.77 9.44 6.92
CA LYS A 310 12.17 9.86 6.78
C LYS A 310 13.02 9.44 7.98
N SER A 311 12.49 9.55 9.20
CA SER A 311 13.16 9.08 10.42
C SER A 311 13.37 7.56 10.39
N ALA A 312 12.44 6.81 9.80
CA ALA A 312 12.55 5.37 9.60
C ALA A 312 13.47 4.98 8.41
N GLY A 313 14.11 5.95 7.75
CA GLY A 313 14.97 5.71 6.59
C GLY A 313 14.22 5.50 5.26
N ILE A 314 12.89 5.71 5.24
CA ILE A 314 12.06 5.58 4.04
C ILE A 314 11.96 6.94 3.37
N THR A 315 12.75 7.14 2.33
CA THR A 315 12.87 8.45 1.64
C THR A 315 12.44 8.39 0.17
N ASP A 316 12.26 7.19 -0.39
CA ASP A 316 11.85 7.01 -1.79
C ASP A 316 10.32 7.07 -1.88
N GLU A 317 9.78 8.01 -2.65
CA GLU A 317 8.33 8.19 -2.87
C GLU A 317 7.65 6.95 -3.48
N ARG A 318 8.40 6.04 -4.07
CA ARG A 318 7.88 4.77 -4.57
C ARG A 318 7.53 3.78 -3.45
N GLU A 319 8.10 3.95 -2.26
CA GLU A 319 7.93 3.05 -1.12
C GLU A 319 6.75 3.40 -0.22
N TYR A 320 6.09 4.54 -0.46
CA TYR A 320 4.92 4.95 0.30
C TYR A 320 3.88 5.67 -0.57
N TYR A 321 2.68 5.72 -0.08
CA TYR A 321 1.59 6.56 -0.57
C TYR A 321 0.91 7.20 0.65
N ILE A 322 0.84 8.50 0.64
CA ILE A 322 0.13 9.30 1.66
C ILE A 322 -0.98 10.05 0.94
N ASP A 323 -2.21 9.86 1.38
CA ASP A 323 -3.37 10.52 0.79
C ASP A 323 -3.19 12.05 0.83
N PRO A 324 -3.24 12.75 -0.31
CA PRO A 324 -3.11 14.20 -0.37
C PRO A 324 -4.12 14.96 0.50
N TYR A 325 -5.27 14.37 0.81
CA TYR A 325 -6.26 14.91 1.74
C TYR A 325 -5.65 15.28 3.10
N LEU A 326 -4.66 14.52 3.58
CA LEU A 326 -3.97 14.76 4.84
C LEU A 326 -3.23 16.11 4.90
N LYS A 327 -3.01 16.78 3.77
CA LYS A 327 -2.49 18.16 3.72
C LYS A 327 -3.45 19.18 4.33
N ASN A 328 -4.74 18.84 4.37
CA ASN A 328 -5.80 19.72 4.89
C ASN A 328 -6.05 19.55 6.38
N ILE A 329 -5.48 18.53 7.02
CA ILE A 329 -5.67 18.25 8.44
C ILE A 329 -4.44 18.75 9.20
N ILE A 330 -4.63 19.81 9.98
CA ILE A 330 -3.57 20.44 10.77
C ILE A 330 -3.66 19.98 12.22
N VAL A 331 -2.53 19.52 12.76
CA VAL A 331 -2.37 19.10 14.14
C VAL A 331 -1.30 19.93 14.84
N TYR A 332 -1.44 20.10 16.14
CA TYR A 332 -0.58 20.98 16.95
C TYR A 332 0.21 20.20 18.00
N ASN A 333 -0.40 19.13 18.52
CA ASN A 333 0.15 18.33 19.60
C ASN A 333 1.40 17.55 19.17
N PRO A 334 2.33 17.32 20.10
CA PRO A 334 3.47 16.46 19.84
C PRO A 334 3.00 15.01 19.68
N LEU A 335 3.54 14.30 18.70
CA LEU A 335 3.39 12.86 18.61
C LEU A 335 4.19 12.21 19.76
N PRO A 336 3.62 11.33 20.57
CA PRO A 336 4.36 10.69 21.67
C PRO A 336 5.51 9.81 21.17
N VAL A 337 6.42 9.47 22.08
CA VAL A 337 7.50 8.52 21.79
C VAL A 337 6.92 7.11 21.65
N VAL A 338 6.77 6.68 20.43
CA VAL A 338 6.24 5.36 20.04
C VAL A 338 7.04 4.84 18.86
N SER A 339 6.85 3.58 18.49
CA SER A 339 7.48 3.04 17.29
C SER A 339 7.05 3.80 16.02
N HIS A 340 7.88 3.78 14.97
CA HIS A 340 7.52 4.40 13.69
C HIS A 340 6.21 3.83 13.13
N ALA A 341 5.98 2.51 13.30
CA ALA A 341 4.74 1.86 12.89
C ALA A 341 3.53 2.42 13.65
N GLU A 342 3.64 2.55 14.97
CA GLU A 342 2.58 3.10 15.83
C GLU A 342 2.37 4.60 15.57
N ALA A 343 3.44 5.35 15.31
CA ALA A 343 3.36 6.74 14.89
C ALA A 343 2.53 6.91 13.61
N LEU A 344 2.78 6.08 12.59
CA LEU A 344 1.99 6.08 11.35
C LEU A 344 0.53 5.66 11.60
N GLN A 345 0.30 4.71 12.51
CA GLN A 345 -1.07 4.28 12.89
C GLN A 345 -1.84 5.41 13.59
N ILE A 346 -1.23 6.13 14.52
CA ILE A 346 -1.83 7.30 15.20
C ILE A 346 -2.18 8.38 14.17
N ILE A 347 -1.27 8.68 13.24
CA ILE A 347 -1.48 9.65 12.16
C ILE A 347 -2.62 9.20 11.23
N ALA A 348 -2.62 7.93 10.82
CA ALA A 348 -3.66 7.39 9.96
C ALA A 348 -5.04 7.47 10.61
N ASN A 349 -5.14 7.12 11.89
CA ASN A 349 -6.37 7.25 12.65
C ASN A 349 -6.83 8.71 12.76
N ALA A 350 -5.95 9.64 13.14
CA ALA A 350 -6.26 11.06 13.19
C ALA A 350 -6.73 11.60 11.80
N GLY A 351 -6.17 11.07 10.72
CA GLY A 351 -6.50 11.42 9.35
C GLY A 351 -7.69 10.69 8.75
N ARG A 352 -8.39 9.85 9.50
CA ARG A 352 -9.48 8.99 9.01
C ARG A 352 -9.03 8.12 7.82
N CYS A 353 -7.81 7.61 7.91
CA CYS A 353 -7.17 6.76 6.91
C CYS A 353 -7.05 5.32 7.42
N ALA A 354 -7.13 4.36 6.51
CA ALA A 354 -6.65 3.02 6.77
C ALA A 354 -5.15 2.96 6.48
N LEU A 355 -4.37 2.47 7.45
CA LEU A 355 -2.96 2.17 7.29
C LEU A 355 -2.82 0.73 6.83
N ARG A 356 -2.05 0.50 5.77
CA ARG A 356 -1.71 -0.84 5.28
C ARG A 356 -0.40 -0.85 4.52
N GLU A 357 0.12 -2.03 4.26
CA GLU A 357 1.16 -2.27 3.26
C GLU A 357 0.54 -2.98 2.07
N ASP A 358 0.91 -2.60 0.84
CA ASP A 358 0.53 -3.37 -0.33
C ASP A 358 1.47 -4.56 -0.52
N ARG A 359 1.13 -5.47 -1.43
CA ARG A 359 1.94 -6.66 -1.71
C ARG A 359 3.32 -6.36 -2.30
N LYS A 360 3.59 -5.12 -2.69
CA LYS A 360 4.88 -4.64 -3.21
C LYS A 360 5.72 -3.89 -2.16
N ASN A 361 5.37 -4.00 -0.88
CA ASN A 361 6.01 -3.33 0.26
C ASN A 361 5.82 -1.82 0.31
N LYS A 362 4.80 -1.30 -0.34
CA LYS A 362 4.48 0.12 -0.29
C LYS A 362 3.60 0.41 0.92
N ILE A 363 4.04 1.30 1.80
CA ILE A 363 3.24 1.76 2.93
C ILE A 363 2.17 2.71 2.41
N ILE A 364 0.91 2.46 2.76
CA ILE A 364 -0.23 3.21 2.26
C ILE A 364 -1.03 3.78 3.43
N LEU A 365 -1.14 5.11 3.46
CA LEU A 365 -2.10 5.84 4.27
C LEU A 365 -3.17 6.38 3.32
N ARG A 366 -4.33 5.74 3.30
CA ARG A 366 -5.41 6.06 2.39
C ARG A 366 -6.69 6.39 3.14
N SER A 367 -7.35 7.49 2.80
CA SER A 367 -8.66 7.84 3.37
C SER A 367 -9.69 6.72 3.17
N SER A 368 -10.45 6.42 4.21
CA SER A 368 -11.44 5.34 4.23
C SER A 368 -12.85 5.83 4.58
N PHE A 369 -13.10 7.10 4.40
CA PHE A 369 -14.41 7.73 4.58
C PHE A 369 -14.95 8.24 3.25
N VAL A 370 -16.26 8.44 3.17
CA VAL A 370 -16.91 9.09 2.05
C VAL A 370 -17.17 10.54 2.43
N PRO A 371 -16.59 11.54 1.72
CA PRO A 371 -16.82 12.95 2.04
C PRO A 371 -18.27 13.36 1.78
N ASN A 372 -18.71 14.42 2.42
CA ASN A 372 -20.00 15.03 2.11
C ASN A 372 -20.03 15.50 0.66
N MET A 373 -20.98 14.99 -0.10
CA MET A 373 -21.14 15.26 -1.52
C MET A 373 -22.54 15.75 -1.81
N ILE A 374 -22.62 16.75 -2.69
CA ILE A 374 -23.89 17.29 -3.18
C ILE A 374 -23.95 17.07 -4.68
N ALA A 375 -25.03 16.42 -5.16
CA ALA A 375 -25.30 16.24 -6.57
C ALA A 375 -26.23 17.30 -7.09
N GLU A 376 -25.88 17.91 -8.22
CA GLU A 376 -26.67 18.90 -8.95
C GLU A 376 -26.81 18.49 -10.42
N THR A 377 -27.85 18.98 -11.09
CA THR A 377 -28.03 18.70 -12.50
C THR A 377 -28.59 19.93 -13.23
N ASN A 378 -28.29 19.99 -14.51
CA ASN A 378 -28.83 21.00 -15.42
C ASN A 378 -30.11 20.55 -16.15
N ASP A 379 -30.51 19.29 -15.98
CA ASP A 379 -31.56 18.65 -16.79
C ASP A 379 -32.20 17.50 -15.99
N ILE A 380 -33.39 17.71 -15.45
CA ILE A 380 -34.11 16.69 -14.68
C ILE A 380 -35.61 16.74 -14.99
N ALA A 381 -36.20 15.59 -15.26
CA ALA A 381 -37.62 15.44 -15.43
C ALA A 381 -38.37 15.68 -14.10
N ASN A 382 -39.60 16.11 -14.17
CA ASN A 382 -40.44 16.42 -12.99
C ASN A 382 -40.71 15.19 -12.09
N PHE A 383 -40.50 13.99 -12.58
CA PHE A 383 -40.62 12.73 -11.84
C PHE A 383 -39.27 12.13 -11.44
N GLY A 384 -38.14 12.77 -11.77
CA GLY A 384 -36.81 12.38 -11.34
C GLY A 384 -36.44 13.04 -10.01
N LYS A 385 -35.54 12.44 -9.26
CA LYS A 385 -34.94 12.98 -8.03
C LYS A 385 -33.42 12.80 -8.04
N ILE A 386 -32.72 13.81 -7.58
CA ILE A 386 -31.26 13.78 -7.49
C ILE A 386 -30.73 13.66 -6.04
N ASP A 387 -31.58 13.98 -5.05
CA ASP A 387 -31.16 14.13 -3.65
C ASP A 387 -30.50 12.89 -3.05
N ASN A 388 -30.83 11.71 -3.57
CA ASN A 388 -30.32 10.43 -3.09
C ASN A 388 -29.47 9.68 -4.12
N ILE A 389 -29.10 10.32 -5.23
CA ILE A 389 -28.33 9.66 -6.31
C ILE A 389 -26.93 9.20 -5.85
N LEU A 390 -26.38 9.84 -4.83
CA LEU A 390 -25.07 9.50 -4.25
C LEU A 390 -25.16 8.42 -3.17
N LYS A 391 -26.33 7.82 -2.99
CA LYS A 391 -26.59 6.75 -2.02
C LYS A 391 -27.01 5.49 -2.73
N GLU A 392 -26.79 4.34 -2.10
CA GLU A 392 -27.32 3.09 -2.63
C GLU A 392 -28.85 3.17 -2.70
N SER A 393 -29.41 2.94 -3.88
CA SER A 393 -30.87 2.99 -4.04
C SER A 393 -31.49 1.67 -3.57
N LYS A 394 -32.63 1.76 -2.88
CA LYS A 394 -33.50 0.60 -2.71
C LYS A 394 -34.07 0.23 -4.07
N LYS A 395 -34.07 -1.08 -4.39
CA LYS A 395 -34.56 -1.64 -5.67
C LYS A 395 -36.07 -1.49 -5.90
N ASP A 396 -36.72 -0.55 -5.22
CA ASP A 396 -38.17 -0.34 -5.32
C ASP A 396 -38.50 0.45 -6.59
N ALA A 397 -39.68 0.34 -7.05
CA ALA A 397 -40.34 0.89 -8.21
C ALA A 397 -39.68 2.10 -8.91
N TYR A 398 -39.62 2.14 -10.21
CA TYR A 398 -39.01 3.20 -11.02
C TYR A 398 -39.84 3.55 -12.26
N ALA A 399 -39.72 4.77 -12.73
CA ALA A 399 -40.30 5.20 -13.98
C ALA A 399 -39.43 4.77 -15.17
N ASN A 400 -40.02 4.18 -16.20
CA ASN A 400 -39.30 3.87 -17.42
C ASN A 400 -38.82 5.17 -18.12
N ALA A 401 -37.54 5.23 -18.45
CA ALA A 401 -36.96 6.36 -19.18
C ALA A 401 -37.17 6.30 -20.69
N SER A 402 -37.64 5.16 -21.24
CA SER A 402 -37.87 4.98 -22.68
C SER A 402 -39.09 5.74 -23.15
N LYS A 403 -39.05 6.29 -24.37
CA LYS A 403 -40.19 6.81 -25.10
C LYS A 403 -40.93 5.76 -25.89
N ASP A 404 -40.38 4.59 -26.08
CA ASP A 404 -41.02 3.55 -26.89
C ASP A 404 -41.99 2.74 -26.04
N PHE A 405 -43.24 3.15 -26.05
CA PHE A 405 -44.33 2.49 -25.34
C PHE A 405 -44.83 1.23 -26.06
N SER A 406 -44.25 0.88 -27.22
CA SER A 406 -44.58 -0.36 -27.92
C SER A 406 -43.88 -1.59 -27.35
N VAL A 407 -42.83 -1.39 -26.58
CA VAL A 407 -42.07 -2.46 -25.91
C VAL A 407 -42.67 -2.72 -24.52
N VAL A 408 -43.55 -3.69 -24.44
CA VAL A 408 -44.10 -4.16 -23.16
C VAL A 408 -43.27 -5.33 -22.66
N ASP A 409 -42.10 -5.06 -22.12
CA ASP A 409 -41.13 -6.03 -21.62
C ASP A 409 -40.98 -6.01 -20.09
N GLY A 410 -41.88 -5.32 -19.39
CA GLY A 410 -41.79 -5.09 -17.95
C GLY A 410 -40.90 -3.92 -17.58
N SER A 411 -40.28 -3.24 -18.57
CA SER A 411 -39.49 -2.01 -18.35
C SER A 411 -40.34 -0.76 -18.17
N LEU A 412 -41.63 -0.81 -18.57
CA LEU A 412 -42.60 0.27 -18.37
C LEU A 412 -43.13 0.24 -16.94
N TYR A 413 -42.93 1.34 -16.24
CA TYR A 413 -43.51 1.56 -14.93
C TYR A 413 -44.55 2.68 -14.98
N PHE A 414 -45.76 2.39 -14.59
CA PHE A 414 -46.83 3.35 -14.46
C PHE A 414 -46.81 3.94 -13.05
N LEU A 415 -46.65 5.24 -12.97
CA LEU A 415 -46.63 5.98 -11.71
C LEU A 415 -47.88 5.68 -10.88
N PRO A 416 -47.75 5.25 -9.62
CA PRO A 416 -48.88 5.18 -8.73
C PRO A 416 -49.43 6.59 -8.48
N LYS A 417 -50.74 6.69 -8.14
CA LYS A 417 -51.38 7.99 -7.88
C LYS A 417 -50.76 8.78 -6.72
N ASP A 418 -50.05 8.11 -5.83
CA ASP A 418 -49.29 8.72 -4.73
C ASP A 418 -47.84 8.86 -5.12
N ASN A 419 -47.38 10.09 -5.26
CA ASN A 419 -45.98 10.45 -5.62
C ASN A 419 -44.91 9.99 -4.63
N ASN A 420 -45.26 9.27 -3.57
CA ASN A 420 -44.34 8.89 -2.49
C ASN A 420 -43.37 7.74 -2.85
N TYR A 421 -43.58 7.06 -3.98
CA TYR A 421 -42.79 5.88 -4.39
C TYR A 421 -41.79 6.14 -5.52
N LEU A 422 -41.65 7.39 -5.94
CA LEU A 422 -40.71 7.79 -7.00
C LEU A 422 -39.33 8.22 -6.51
N ASN A 423 -38.87 7.64 -5.46
CA ASN A 423 -37.49 7.83 -4.99
C ASN A 423 -36.47 7.08 -5.85
N THR A 424 -36.38 7.39 -7.12
CA THR A 424 -35.82 6.44 -8.06
C THR A 424 -34.60 6.95 -8.79
N GLY A 425 -34.00 8.00 -8.32
CA GLY A 425 -32.81 8.53 -8.93
C GLY A 425 -33.04 9.55 -10.03
N TYR A 426 -32.01 9.84 -10.78
CA TYR A 426 -32.01 10.84 -11.80
C TYR A 426 -32.66 10.35 -13.10
N VAL A 427 -33.53 11.17 -13.70
CA VAL A 427 -34.10 10.98 -15.04
C VAL A 427 -33.95 12.27 -15.81
N SER A 428 -33.33 12.26 -16.98
CA SER A 428 -33.20 13.46 -17.82
C SER A 428 -34.55 13.98 -18.31
N ASP A 429 -34.72 15.30 -18.33
CA ASP A 429 -35.89 15.92 -19.03
C ASP A 429 -35.69 15.81 -20.54
N SER A 430 -34.48 16.01 -21.01
CA SER A 430 -34.09 15.81 -22.41
C SER A 430 -34.19 14.33 -22.82
N VAL A 431 -34.59 14.14 -24.05
CA VAL A 431 -34.69 12.83 -24.71
C VAL A 431 -33.75 12.84 -25.91
N SER A 432 -32.98 11.79 -26.09
CA SER A 432 -32.14 11.59 -27.26
C SER A 432 -32.97 11.37 -28.52
N ASP A 433 -32.42 11.74 -29.67
CA ASP A 433 -32.99 11.40 -30.99
C ASP A 433 -32.70 9.93 -31.38
N GLY A 434 -33.06 9.54 -32.60
CA GLY A 434 -32.82 8.19 -33.13
C GLY A 434 -31.36 7.81 -33.24
N ASN A 435 -30.44 8.78 -33.20
CA ASN A 435 -28.99 8.57 -33.22
C ASN A 435 -28.35 8.64 -31.81
N GLY A 436 -29.18 8.83 -30.77
CA GLY A 436 -28.71 8.98 -29.41
C GLY A 436 -28.23 10.39 -29.03
N ILE A 437 -28.51 11.41 -29.86
CA ILE A 437 -28.02 12.76 -29.61
C ILE A 437 -29.08 13.55 -28.82
N PHE A 438 -28.65 14.22 -27.76
CA PHE A 438 -29.47 15.09 -26.95
C PHE A 438 -29.38 16.52 -27.49
N GLN A 439 -30.50 17.29 -27.44
CA GLN A 439 -30.45 18.72 -27.71
C GLN A 439 -29.63 19.48 -26.67
N LYS A 440 -29.68 18.99 -25.42
CA LYS A 440 -28.88 19.45 -24.31
C LYS A 440 -28.36 18.23 -23.59
N ASN A 441 -27.03 18.07 -23.59
CA ASN A 441 -26.40 16.91 -22.91
C ASN A 441 -26.77 16.90 -21.44
N PRO A 442 -27.32 15.78 -20.94
CA PRO A 442 -27.54 15.62 -19.52
C PRO A 442 -26.23 15.68 -18.75
N LYS A 443 -26.16 16.46 -17.67
CA LYS A 443 -25.00 16.63 -16.82
C LYS A 443 -25.39 16.48 -15.36
N ILE A 444 -24.61 15.66 -14.66
CA ILE A 444 -24.63 15.56 -13.21
C ILE A 444 -23.34 16.12 -12.69
N THR A 445 -23.42 17.04 -11.75
CA THR A 445 -22.27 17.64 -11.08
C THR A 445 -22.26 17.19 -9.63
N VAL A 446 -21.18 16.61 -9.19
CA VAL A 446 -20.94 16.26 -7.79
C VAL A 446 -19.92 17.25 -7.22
N ASN A 447 -20.33 17.99 -6.20
CA ASN A 447 -19.50 18.97 -5.50
C ASN A 447 -19.12 18.44 -4.13
N LEU A 448 -17.86 18.63 -3.74
CA LEU A 448 -17.30 18.29 -2.44
C LEU A 448 -16.84 19.56 -1.72
N GLU A 449 -16.88 19.55 -0.40
CA GLU A 449 -16.44 20.69 0.41
C GLU A 449 -14.91 20.91 0.36
N SER A 450 -14.14 19.82 0.16
CA SER A 450 -12.69 19.86 0.08
C SER A 450 -12.17 18.96 -1.04
N SER A 451 -10.90 19.14 -1.41
CA SER A 451 -10.23 18.26 -2.37
C SER A 451 -10.11 16.84 -1.81
N PHE A 452 -10.36 15.86 -2.66
CA PHE A 452 -10.43 14.46 -2.30
C PHE A 452 -9.92 13.57 -3.44
N ASP A 453 -9.41 12.37 -3.09
CA ASP A 453 -9.05 11.32 -4.03
C ASP A 453 -10.11 10.22 -4.00
N ALA A 454 -10.71 9.89 -5.14
CA ALA A 454 -11.63 8.77 -5.24
C ALA A 454 -10.96 7.57 -5.93
N TYR A 455 -11.07 6.40 -5.30
CA TYR A 455 -10.38 5.17 -5.73
C TYR A 455 -11.28 4.25 -6.57
N GLY A 456 -12.30 4.81 -7.15
CA GLY A 456 -13.20 4.13 -8.05
C GLY A 456 -14.56 4.83 -8.15
N LEU A 457 -15.36 4.34 -9.07
CA LEU A 457 -16.69 4.87 -9.35
C LEU A 457 -17.60 3.75 -9.87
N ILE A 458 -18.82 3.68 -9.34
CA ILE A 458 -19.92 2.93 -9.94
C ILE A 458 -21.01 3.90 -10.40
N ILE A 459 -21.51 3.71 -11.63
CA ILE A 459 -22.71 4.35 -12.12
C ILE A 459 -23.70 3.27 -12.53
N ASN A 460 -24.85 3.22 -11.88
CA ASN A 460 -25.90 2.30 -12.23
C ASN A 460 -26.94 2.98 -13.13
N PHE A 461 -26.93 2.58 -14.40
CA PHE A 461 -27.94 2.98 -15.39
C PHE A 461 -29.06 1.95 -15.35
N ARG A 462 -30.27 2.34 -15.01
CA ARG A 462 -31.35 1.39 -14.69
C ARG A 462 -31.72 0.44 -15.84
N ASN A 463 -32.09 0.94 -16.99
CA ASN A 463 -32.62 0.11 -18.08
C ASN A 463 -31.67 0.05 -19.29
N THR A 464 -31.00 1.14 -19.57
CA THR A 464 -30.14 1.28 -20.74
C THR A 464 -28.95 2.16 -20.38
N ALA A 465 -27.75 1.67 -20.63
CA ALA A 465 -26.55 2.49 -20.53
C ALA A 465 -26.45 3.45 -21.73
N PRO A 466 -25.83 4.61 -21.60
CA PRO A 466 -25.54 5.48 -22.72
C PRO A 466 -24.49 4.86 -23.64
N GLU A 467 -24.44 5.32 -24.91
CA GLU A 467 -23.38 4.91 -25.85
C GLU A 467 -22.02 5.52 -25.50
N GLU A 468 -22.02 6.76 -24.96
CA GLU A 468 -20.81 7.46 -24.57
C GLU A 468 -21.12 8.51 -23.49
N PHE A 469 -20.25 8.57 -22.50
CA PHE A 469 -20.24 9.65 -21.51
C PHE A 469 -18.80 9.99 -21.12
N LYS A 470 -18.62 11.15 -20.50
CA LYS A 470 -17.34 11.55 -19.94
C LYS A 470 -17.47 11.97 -18.49
N ILE A 471 -16.41 11.73 -17.75
CA ILE A 471 -16.21 12.19 -16.38
C ILE A 471 -15.12 13.25 -16.42
N VAL A 472 -15.40 14.43 -15.91
CA VAL A 472 -14.46 15.55 -15.88
C VAL A 472 -14.32 16.02 -14.45
N THR A 473 -13.08 16.03 -13.95
CA THR A 473 -12.79 16.48 -12.59
C THR A 473 -12.11 17.83 -12.56
N TYR A 474 -12.42 18.59 -11.51
CA TYR A 474 -11.87 19.94 -11.29
C TYR A 474 -11.42 20.07 -9.82
N ASN A 475 -10.37 20.84 -9.60
CA ASN A 475 -9.99 21.32 -8.28
C ASN A 475 -9.97 22.85 -8.28
N ASN A 476 -10.84 23.46 -7.46
CA ASN A 476 -11.01 24.92 -7.38
C ASN A 476 -11.17 25.59 -8.76
N GLY A 477 -11.94 24.95 -9.64
CA GLY A 477 -12.21 25.43 -11.00
C GLY A 477 -11.12 25.10 -12.03
N VAL A 478 -9.99 24.52 -11.62
CA VAL A 478 -8.94 24.07 -12.54
C VAL A 478 -9.24 22.64 -12.98
N LEU A 479 -9.23 22.40 -14.30
CA LEU A 479 -9.39 21.06 -14.87
C LEU A 479 -8.25 20.14 -14.39
N LYS A 480 -8.60 18.99 -13.86
CA LYS A 480 -7.65 17.94 -13.44
C LYS A 480 -7.53 16.85 -14.52
N GLU A 481 -8.64 16.26 -14.91
CA GLU A 481 -8.65 15.20 -15.93
C GLU A 481 -9.99 15.11 -16.65
N GLU A 482 -10.00 14.49 -17.83
CA GLU A 482 -11.17 14.07 -18.58
C GLU A 482 -11.06 12.57 -18.90
N PHE A 483 -12.02 11.78 -18.43
CA PHE A 483 -12.09 10.34 -18.61
C PHE A 483 -13.32 9.99 -19.48
N ILE A 484 -13.08 9.45 -20.67
CA ILE A 484 -14.14 9.15 -21.65
C ILE A 484 -14.45 7.64 -21.61
N VAL A 485 -15.74 7.32 -21.50
CA VAL A 485 -16.26 5.96 -21.46
C VAL A 485 -17.13 5.70 -22.68
N LYS A 486 -16.85 4.63 -23.41
CA LYS A 486 -17.62 4.19 -24.59
C LYS A 486 -18.23 2.83 -24.33
N LYS A 487 -19.52 2.71 -24.67
CA LYS A 487 -20.32 1.49 -24.53
C LYS A 487 -20.19 0.87 -23.13
N PRO A 488 -20.52 1.65 -22.07
CA PRO A 488 -20.51 1.12 -20.72
C PRO A 488 -21.56 0.02 -20.55
N ASP A 489 -21.32 -0.85 -19.57
CA ASP A 489 -22.35 -1.75 -19.06
C ASP A 489 -23.42 -0.98 -18.28
N ILE A 490 -24.60 -1.58 -18.06
CA ILE A 490 -25.69 -0.98 -17.27
C ILE A 490 -25.22 -0.64 -15.85
N SER A 491 -24.40 -1.48 -15.27
CA SER A 491 -23.65 -1.16 -14.05
C SER A 491 -22.21 -0.90 -14.46
N PHE A 492 -21.88 0.36 -14.73
CA PHE A 492 -20.52 0.77 -15.05
C PHE A 492 -19.71 0.85 -13.77
N LEU A 493 -18.59 0.15 -13.74
CA LEU A 493 -17.61 0.17 -12.66
C LEU A 493 -16.22 0.49 -13.22
N THR A 494 -15.50 1.35 -12.55
CA THR A 494 -14.08 1.61 -12.81
C THR A 494 -13.29 1.68 -11.51
N ASP A 495 -12.08 1.15 -11.50
CA ASP A 495 -11.06 1.29 -10.46
C ASP A 495 -10.09 2.45 -10.75
N HIS A 496 -10.43 3.28 -11.75
CA HIS A 496 -9.65 4.49 -12.03
C HIS A 496 -9.62 5.41 -10.83
N VAL A 497 -8.43 5.91 -10.49
CA VAL A 497 -8.22 6.80 -9.35
C VAL A 497 -8.34 8.24 -9.85
N PHE A 498 -9.36 8.96 -9.38
CA PHE A 498 -9.56 10.38 -9.63
C PHE A 498 -8.87 11.19 -8.55
N LEU A 499 -7.80 11.90 -8.92
CA LEU A 499 -6.91 12.55 -7.95
C LEU A 499 -7.29 14.02 -7.71
N GLU A 500 -7.21 14.45 -6.46
CA GLU A 500 -7.26 15.85 -5.98
C GLU A 500 -8.37 16.68 -6.63
N PHE A 501 -9.62 16.22 -6.58
CA PHE A 501 -10.76 16.96 -7.11
C PHE A 501 -11.72 17.38 -6.00
N ASN A 502 -12.38 18.52 -6.20
CA ASN A 502 -13.52 18.96 -5.38
C ASN A 502 -14.79 19.13 -6.19
N LYS A 503 -14.74 18.84 -7.49
CA LYS A 503 -15.91 18.83 -8.38
C LYS A 503 -15.73 17.77 -9.46
N MET A 504 -16.73 16.91 -9.62
CA MET A 504 -16.82 15.92 -10.68
C MET A 504 -18.04 16.20 -11.54
N VAL A 505 -17.87 16.19 -12.86
CA VAL A 505 -18.98 16.38 -13.82
C VAL A 505 -19.09 15.13 -14.67
N ILE A 506 -20.25 14.47 -14.63
CA ILE A 506 -20.60 13.34 -15.49
C ILE A 506 -21.51 13.90 -16.58
N GLU A 507 -21.03 13.88 -17.84
CA GLU A 507 -21.75 14.41 -19.00
C GLU A 507 -21.96 13.29 -20.01
N VAL A 508 -23.23 13.04 -20.34
CA VAL A 508 -23.58 12.06 -21.37
C VAL A 508 -23.54 12.72 -22.74
N THR A 509 -22.58 12.32 -23.56
CA THR A 509 -22.35 12.86 -24.91
C THR A 509 -23.19 12.16 -25.98
N LYS A 510 -23.47 10.85 -25.75
CA LYS A 510 -24.35 10.07 -26.61
C LYS A 510 -25.17 9.06 -25.80
N GLY A 511 -26.48 9.22 -25.83
CA GLY A 511 -27.42 8.35 -25.13
C GLY A 511 -27.83 7.13 -25.96
N TYR A 512 -28.74 6.34 -25.40
CA TYR A 512 -29.44 5.30 -26.14
C TYR A 512 -30.50 5.95 -27.04
N SER A 513 -30.82 5.34 -28.18
CA SER A 513 -31.75 5.89 -29.19
C SER A 513 -33.14 6.13 -28.61
N ASN A 514 -33.70 7.32 -28.87
CA ASN A 514 -35.07 7.74 -28.48
C ASN A 514 -35.38 7.57 -26.99
N SER A 515 -34.40 7.79 -26.11
CA SER A 515 -34.50 7.48 -24.68
C SER A 515 -34.10 8.67 -23.80
N ARG A 516 -34.65 8.70 -22.58
CA ARG A 516 -34.14 9.51 -21.50
C ARG A 516 -32.96 8.79 -20.84
N LEU A 517 -32.05 9.57 -20.32
CA LEU A 517 -31.00 9.00 -19.42
C LEU A 517 -31.63 8.74 -18.07
N PHE A 518 -31.37 7.55 -17.55
CA PHE A 518 -31.76 7.17 -16.20
C PHE A 518 -30.52 6.70 -15.41
N ILE A 519 -30.24 7.33 -14.25
CA ILE A 519 -29.19 6.91 -13.33
C ILE A 519 -29.82 6.62 -11.98
N ASP A 520 -29.67 5.40 -11.53
CA ASP A 520 -30.19 4.91 -10.27
C ASP A 520 -29.35 5.45 -9.10
N ASN A 521 -28.05 5.23 -9.17
CA ASN A 521 -27.10 5.81 -8.24
C ASN A 521 -25.71 5.98 -8.84
N ILE A 522 -24.92 6.79 -8.15
CA ILE A 522 -23.49 7.01 -8.39
C ILE A 522 -22.78 6.81 -7.06
N LEU A 523 -21.91 5.83 -7.00
CA LEU A 523 -21.08 5.54 -5.82
C LEU A 523 -19.64 5.93 -6.13
N ILE A 524 -19.06 6.76 -5.29
CA ILE A 524 -17.71 7.31 -5.45
C ILE A 524 -16.86 6.83 -4.29
N ASN A 525 -15.58 6.61 -4.55
CA ASN A 525 -14.56 6.09 -3.64
C ASN A 525 -14.51 4.55 -3.62
N ASP A 526 -14.31 3.91 -2.48
CA ASP A 526 -14.23 2.45 -2.39
C ASP A 526 -15.50 1.78 -2.93
N VAL A 527 -15.35 1.05 -4.01
CA VAL A 527 -16.43 0.36 -4.71
C VAL A 527 -16.02 -1.07 -5.04
N THR A 528 -16.99 -1.97 -5.13
CA THR A 528 -16.74 -3.36 -5.49
C THR A 528 -17.88 -3.94 -6.31
N ASP A 529 -17.54 -4.84 -7.23
CA ASP A 529 -18.47 -5.78 -7.86
C ASP A 529 -18.23 -7.22 -7.39
N TYR A 530 -17.28 -7.43 -6.44
CA TYR A 530 -16.90 -8.74 -5.96
C TYR A 530 -18.02 -9.35 -5.11
N ARG A 531 -18.63 -10.42 -5.61
CA ARG A 531 -19.73 -11.11 -4.95
C ARG A 531 -19.31 -12.51 -4.51
N LEU A 532 -19.47 -12.79 -3.22
CA LEU A 532 -19.32 -14.12 -2.63
C LEU A 532 -20.65 -14.89 -2.75
N ASP A 533 -20.72 -15.78 -3.71
CA ASP A 533 -21.88 -16.64 -3.96
C ASP A 533 -21.85 -17.85 -3.02
N ARG A 534 -23.01 -18.17 -2.41
CA ARG A 534 -23.10 -19.25 -1.40
C ARG A 534 -22.79 -20.62 -1.95
N VAL A 535 -23.19 -20.90 -3.18
CA VAL A 535 -23.05 -22.23 -3.79
C VAL A 535 -21.69 -22.37 -4.45
N ARG A 536 -21.24 -21.30 -5.09
CA ARG A 536 -20.00 -21.30 -5.86
C ARG A 536 -18.76 -21.09 -5.00
N ASP A 537 -18.78 -20.09 -4.11
CA ASP A 537 -17.56 -19.61 -3.46
C ASP A 537 -17.39 -20.11 -2.03
N LEU A 538 -18.49 -20.32 -1.28
CA LEU A 538 -18.41 -20.67 0.12
C LEU A 538 -18.14 -22.16 0.33
N ILE A 539 -17.21 -22.49 1.22
CA ILE A 539 -16.96 -23.88 1.67
C ILE A 539 -17.90 -24.24 2.81
N LYS A 540 -18.19 -23.27 3.68
CA LYS A 540 -19.12 -23.42 4.81
C LYS A 540 -20.08 -22.24 4.84
N ASN A 541 -21.24 -22.45 5.49
CA ASN A 541 -22.14 -21.33 5.78
C ASN A 541 -21.40 -20.29 6.64
N PRO A 542 -21.50 -18.99 6.30
CA PRO A 542 -20.87 -17.95 7.11
C PRO A 542 -21.51 -17.87 8.49
N THR A 543 -20.70 -17.63 9.50
CA THR A 543 -21.15 -17.40 10.87
C THR A 543 -21.22 -15.90 11.11
N GLY A 544 -22.39 -15.39 11.46
CA GLY A 544 -22.59 -13.98 11.81
C GLY A 544 -22.68 -13.79 13.32
N THR A 545 -21.88 -12.92 13.87
CA THR A 545 -21.92 -12.51 15.29
C THR A 545 -22.42 -11.07 15.37
N ARG A 546 -23.48 -10.84 16.15
CA ARG A 546 -23.99 -9.49 16.39
C ARG A 546 -23.46 -8.97 17.69
N TYR A 547 -22.86 -7.78 17.64
CA TYR A 547 -22.40 -7.06 18.82
C TYR A 547 -23.46 -6.11 19.36
N GLU A 548 -23.25 -5.66 20.60
CA GLU A 548 -24.07 -4.65 21.24
C GLU A 548 -23.97 -3.32 20.48
N LYS A 549 -25.06 -2.56 20.44
CA LYS A 549 -25.05 -1.23 19.85
C LYS A 549 -24.16 -0.28 20.67
N ILE A 550 -23.65 0.74 20.00
CA ILE A 550 -22.91 1.81 20.67
C ILE A 550 -23.90 2.76 21.33
N LYS A 551 -23.73 2.99 22.63
CA LYS A 551 -24.47 3.98 23.41
C LYS A 551 -23.91 5.37 23.14
N ASN A 552 -22.63 5.57 23.37
CA ASN A 552 -21.92 6.82 23.15
C ASN A 552 -20.47 6.56 22.72
N ILE A 553 -19.92 7.54 22.01
CA ILE A 553 -18.50 7.62 21.68
C ILE A 553 -17.94 8.85 22.35
N VAL A 554 -16.82 8.65 23.04
CA VAL A 554 -16.09 9.68 23.78
C VAL A 554 -14.74 9.85 23.08
N ILE A 555 -14.49 11.01 22.47
CA ILE A 555 -13.19 11.36 21.91
C ILE A 555 -12.45 12.24 22.90
N THR A 556 -11.32 11.77 23.42
CA THR A 556 -10.45 12.56 24.26
C THR A 556 -9.65 13.55 23.41
N ARG A 557 -9.64 14.81 23.80
CA ARG A 557 -8.86 15.88 23.19
C ARG A 557 -7.84 16.39 24.16
N GLU A 558 -6.62 16.50 23.73
CA GLU A 558 -5.52 17.05 24.51
C GLU A 558 -5.11 18.41 23.95
N ASN A 559 -4.89 19.39 24.82
CA ASN A 559 -4.39 20.71 24.47
C ASN A 559 -3.10 20.99 25.23
N TYR A 560 -2.04 21.23 24.50
CA TYR A 560 -0.73 21.57 25.06
C TYR A 560 -0.57 23.09 25.13
N LYS A 561 0.01 23.56 26.23
CA LYS A 561 0.31 24.99 26.48
C LYS A 561 1.71 25.12 27.04
N GLU A 562 2.41 26.18 26.63
CA GLU A 562 3.69 26.54 27.23
C GLU A 562 3.49 26.86 28.72
N SER A 563 4.39 26.36 29.56
CA SER A 563 4.39 26.65 31.00
C SER A 563 4.77 28.11 31.25
N THR A 564 4.10 28.75 32.18
CA THR A 564 4.46 30.09 32.72
C THR A 564 5.25 29.99 34.03
N GLY A 565 5.59 28.78 34.45
CA GLY A 565 6.32 28.51 35.70
C GLY A 565 7.81 28.81 35.63
N ALA A 566 8.53 28.42 36.65
CA ALA A 566 10.00 28.47 36.66
C ALA A 566 10.58 27.29 35.88
N ILE A 567 11.81 27.45 35.42
CA ILE A 567 12.57 26.37 34.79
C ILE A 567 12.83 25.27 35.85
N GLU A 568 12.64 24.03 35.52
CA GLU A 568 12.77 22.88 36.41
C GLU A 568 13.84 21.92 35.94
N GLU A 569 14.35 21.07 36.83
CA GLU A 569 15.23 19.97 36.48
C GLU A 569 14.39 18.87 35.82
N LEU A 570 14.64 18.63 34.53
CA LEU A 570 13.93 17.59 33.78
C LEU A 570 14.54 16.21 33.97
N ILE A 571 15.87 16.14 33.92
CA ILE A 571 16.63 14.90 34.10
C ILE A 571 18.06 15.18 34.54
N GLN A 572 18.62 14.26 35.30
CA GLN A 572 20.01 14.22 35.67
C GLN A 572 20.53 12.78 35.56
N GLU A 573 21.58 12.57 34.77
CA GLU A 573 22.16 11.25 34.60
C GLU A 573 23.69 11.31 34.55
N THR A 574 24.33 10.21 34.92
CA THR A 574 25.78 10.07 34.89
C THR A 574 26.19 9.16 33.76
N VAL A 575 27.03 9.65 32.88
CA VAL A 575 27.48 8.93 31.67
C VAL A 575 29.01 8.93 31.62
N SER A 576 29.62 7.82 31.28
CA SER A 576 31.06 7.65 31.17
C SER A 576 31.53 7.95 29.75
N PHE A 577 32.46 8.89 29.60
CA PHE A 577 33.05 9.28 28.31
C PHE A 577 34.55 8.99 28.30
N GLU A 578 35.05 8.46 27.19
CA GLU A 578 36.48 8.21 26.97
C GLU A 578 37.17 9.33 26.20
N SER A 579 36.41 10.07 25.40
CA SER A 579 36.87 11.19 24.57
C SER A 579 35.70 12.14 24.29
N ASP A 580 35.98 13.25 23.64
CA ASP A 580 34.98 14.19 23.15
C ASP A 580 33.92 13.46 22.34
N SER A 581 32.64 13.57 22.73
CA SER A 581 31.56 12.77 22.19
C SER A 581 30.24 13.51 22.20
N GLU A 582 29.31 13.03 21.38
CA GLU A 582 27.89 13.42 21.42
C GLU A 582 27.11 12.35 22.19
N TYR A 583 26.15 12.82 22.98
CA TYR A 583 25.27 11.96 23.75
C TYR A 583 23.82 12.46 23.66
N THR A 584 22.86 11.54 23.51
CA THR A 584 21.44 11.87 23.43
C THR A 584 20.72 11.46 24.70
N ILE A 585 20.01 12.41 25.30
CA ILE A 585 19.19 12.25 26.48
C ILE A 585 17.74 12.31 26.07
N TYR A 586 16.93 11.35 26.51
CA TYR A 586 15.54 11.24 26.15
C TYR A 586 14.61 11.58 27.31
N PHE A 587 13.45 12.18 27.01
CA PHE A 587 12.42 12.56 27.97
C PHE A 587 11.17 11.73 27.78
N ASN A 588 10.47 11.42 28.90
CA ASN A 588 9.20 10.72 28.86
C ASN A 588 8.02 11.68 28.63
N ARG A 589 8.22 12.99 28.85
CA ARG A 589 7.22 14.05 28.66
C ARG A 589 7.75 15.09 27.71
N PRO A 590 6.89 15.68 26.88
CA PRO A 590 7.34 16.73 25.98
C PRO A 590 7.78 17.96 26.76
N SER A 591 8.97 18.44 26.45
CA SER A 591 9.65 19.54 27.15
C SER A 591 10.33 20.50 26.18
N TYR A 592 10.62 21.70 26.63
CA TYR A 592 11.22 22.75 25.79
C TYR A 592 12.10 23.71 26.60
N GLY A 593 12.81 24.62 25.92
CA GLY A 593 13.61 25.66 26.55
C GLY A 593 14.82 25.11 27.32
N PHE A 594 15.46 24.09 26.79
CA PHE A 594 16.52 23.33 27.44
C PHE A 594 17.74 24.16 27.79
N LYS A 595 18.27 23.92 29.00
CA LYS A 595 19.59 24.29 29.46
C LYS A 595 20.33 23.06 29.93
N VAL A 596 21.58 22.90 29.48
CA VAL A 596 22.42 21.77 29.89
C VAL A 596 23.61 22.24 30.68
N SER A 597 23.98 21.51 31.70
CA SER A 597 25.16 21.77 32.53
C SER A 597 25.81 20.48 33.00
N VAL A 598 27.11 20.59 33.35
CA VAL A 598 27.90 19.49 33.94
C VAL A 598 28.50 19.98 35.26
N PRO A 599 27.69 20.09 36.32
CA PRO A 599 28.05 20.82 37.52
C PRO A 599 29.26 20.24 38.29
N GLU A 600 29.50 18.95 38.15
CA GLU A 600 30.63 18.29 38.86
C GLU A 600 31.94 18.29 38.03
N ASN A 601 31.90 18.73 36.77
CA ASN A 601 33.05 18.75 35.85
C ASN A 601 33.16 20.13 35.18
N PRO A 602 33.47 21.20 35.90
CA PRO A 602 33.43 22.56 35.38
C PRO A 602 34.50 22.84 34.30
N GLU A 603 35.51 22.01 34.15
CA GLU A 603 36.52 22.05 33.09
C GLU A 603 36.00 21.57 31.73
N LEU A 604 34.92 20.80 31.70
CA LEU A 604 34.31 20.33 30.48
C LEU A 604 33.40 21.40 29.87
N LYS A 605 33.28 21.37 28.55
CA LYS A 605 32.33 22.21 27.84
C LYS A 605 31.19 21.34 27.31
N VAL A 606 29.97 21.75 27.61
CA VAL A 606 28.77 21.14 27.12
C VAL A 606 28.00 22.11 26.24
N SER A 607 27.47 21.63 25.13
CA SER A 607 26.63 22.40 24.21
C SER A 607 25.53 21.54 23.63
N ILE A 608 24.37 22.13 23.38
CA ILE A 608 23.27 21.48 22.68
C ILE A 608 23.58 21.49 21.19
N VAL A 609 23.54 20.32 20.56
CA VAL A 609 23.76 20.11 19.13
C VAL A 609 22.44 20.04 18.39
N ASP A 610 21.47 19.33 18.99
CA ASP A 610 20.12 19.12 18.45
C ASP A 610 19.14 18.87 19.59
N SER A 611 17.86 19.15 19.37
CA SER A 611 16.81 18.91 20.36
C SER A 611 15.43 18.80 19.73
N SER A 612 14.58 18.01 20.37
CA SER A 612 13.15 17.94 20.13
C SER A 612 12.43 17.95 21.47
N ASP A 613 11.12 17.93 21.48
CA ASP A 613 10.36 17.92 22.76
C ASP A 613 10.63 16.68 23.60
N PHE A 614 11.13 15.59 22.99
CA PHE A 614 11.39 14.32 23.68
C PHE A 614 12.88 13.94 23.75
N TYR A 615 13.76 14.74 23.23
CA TYR A 615 15.21 14.50 23.37
C TYR A 615 16.04 15.77 23.28
N ILE A 616 17.23 15.67 23.82
CA ILE A 616 18.30 16.65 23.64
C ILE A 616 19.59 15.91 23.30
N LYS A 617 20.27 16.33 22.23
CA LYS A 617 21.58 15.84 21.85
C LYS A 617 22.64 16.85 22.28
N VAL A 618 23.50 16.43 23.17
CA VAL A 618 24.57 17.27 23.71
C VAL A 618 25.92 16.83 23.21
N ARG A 619 26.82 17.78 22.98
CA ARG A 619 28.24 17.53 22.71
C ARG A 619 29.04 17.94 23.93
N ILE A 620 29.82 17.01 24.45
CA ILE A 620 30.72 17.21 25.59
C ILE A 620 32.15 17.17 25.06
N THR A 621 32.93 18.22 25.37
CA THR A 621 34.31 18.41 24.87
C THR A 621 35.24 18.71 26.00
N ASN A 622 36.55 18.60 25.69
CA ASN A 622 37.66 18.78 26.64
C ASN A 622 37.89 17.58 27.56
N ILE A 623 37.47 16.38 27.14
CA ILE A 623 37.67 15.11 27.87
C ILE A 623 39.09 14.64 27.60
N LYS A 624 39.92 14.56 28.67
CA LYS A 624 41.35 14.19 28.58
C LYS A 624 41.60 12.71 28.92
N ALA A 625 40.70 12.09 29.63
CA ALA A 625 40.75 10.68 30.04
C ALA A 625 39.33 10.19 30.34
N LYS A 626 39.16 8.89 30.50
CA LYS A 626 37.86 8.33 30.89
C LYS A 626 37.32 9.04 32.14
N THR A 627 36.17 9.68 31.99
CA THR A 627 35.56 10.52 33.01
C THR A 627 34.06 10.25 33.10
N ASP A 628 33.56 10.04 34.31
CA ASP A 628 32.13 10.00 34.56
C ASP A 628 31.61 11.44 34.67
N VAL A 629 30.69 11.78 33.79
CA VAL A 629 30.14 13.13 33.67
C VAL A 629 28.69 13.11 34.08
N LYS A 630 28.36 13.94 35.07
CA LYS A 630 26.99 14.15 35.51
C LYS A 630 26.36 15.25 34.66
N VAL A 631 25.52 14.86 33.74
CA VAL A 631 24.82 15.77 32.86
C VAL A 631 23.48 16.13 33.47
N LYS A 632 23.25 17.43 33.68
CA LYS A 632 22.00 17.97 34.18
C LYS A 632 21.31 18.74 33.08
N VAL A 633 20.03 18.43 32.84
CA VAL A 633 19.17 19.14 31.89
C VAL A 633 18.03 19.81 32.64
N GLU A 634 17.88 21.09 32.43
CA GLU A 634 16.77 21.91 32.94
C GLU A 634 15.95 22.42 31.74
N GLY A 635 14.63 22.61 31.96
CA GLY A 635 13.72 23.10 30.96
C GLY A 635 12.32 23.29 31.49
N TYR A 636 11.35 23.36 30.59
CA TYR A 636 9.93 23.49 30.91
C TYR A 636 9.19 22.26 30.37
N GLU A 637 8.32 21.65 31.16
CA GLU A 637 7.31 20.71 30.67
C GLU A 637 6.10 21.51 30.15
N TYR A 638 5.46 20.98 29.07
CA TYR A 638 4.20 21.55 28.61
C TYR A 638 3.07 21.24 29.59
N LEU A 639 2.18 22.19 29.78
CA LEU A 639 0.92 21.97 30.50
C LEU A 639 -0.09 21.31 29.58
N THR A 640 -0.75 20.24 30.00
CA THR A 640 -1.77 19.53 29.26
C THR A 640 -3.15 19.71 29.86
N GLU A 641 -4.15 20.00 29.04
CA GLU A 641 -5.56 20.03 29.41
C GLU A 641 -6.31 18.98 28.60
N GLU A 642 -6.92 18.02 29.27
CA GLU A 642 -7.79 17.01 28.65
C GLU A 642 -9.25 17.48 28.65
N ASN A 643 -9.93 17.30 27.55
CA ASN A 643 -11.35 17.59 27.37
C ASN A 643 -12.00 16.49 26.52
N ASN A 644 -13.20 16.09 26.88
CA ASN A 644 -13.93 15.05 26.17
C ASN A 644 -14.98 15.65 25.21
N TYR A 645 -15.04 15.12 23.99
CA TYR A 645 -16.12 15.31 23.04
C TYR A 645 -16.99 14.05 23.06
N ILE A 646 -18.28 14.18 23.44
CA ILE A 646 -19.17 13.04 23.66
C ILE A 646 -20.38 13.15 22.73
N VAL A 647 -20.63 12.08 21.98
CA VAL A 647 -21.83 11.93 21.14
C VAL A 647 -22.63 10.72 21.59
N ASN A 648 -23.92 10.91 21.79
CA ASN A 648 -24.85 9.85 22.18
C ASN A 648 -25.58 9.32 20.92
N HIS A 649 -25.48 8.01 20.67
CA HIS A 649 -26.08 7.34 19.53
C HIS A 649 -27.32 6.53 19.91
N ASN A 650 -27.29 5.85 21.07
CA ASN A 650 -28.41 5.04 21.54
C ASN A 650 -28.65 5.24 23.05
N VAL A 651 -29.85 4.92 23.52
CA VAL A 651 -30.21 4.98 24.95
C VAL A 651 -29.43 3.93 25.74
N ASN A 652 -29.26 2.73 25.16
CA ASN A 652 -28.56 1.60 25.77
C ASN A 652 -27.46 1.13 24.84
N GLY A 653 -26.42 0.50 25.39
CA GLY A 653 -25.36 -0.09 24.61
C GLY A 653 -23.99 0.12 25.24
N GLN A 654 -22.95 -0.14 24.46
CA GLN A 654 -21.56 -0.03 24.86
C GLN A 654 -21.07 1.42 24.71
N GLU A 655 -20.27 1.88 25.68
CA GLU A 655 -19.49 3.12 25.56
C GLU A 655 -18.13 2.83 24.94
N ILE A 656 -17.72 3.66 23.97
CA ILE A 656 -16.38 3.60 23.37
C ILE A 656 -15.66 4.89 23.74
N THR A 657 -14.49 4.75 24.37
CA THR A 657 -13.56 5.86 24.59
C THR A 657 -12.41 5.75 23.60
N TRP A 658 -12.16 6.84 22.88
CA TRP A 658 -11.13 6.91 21.83
C TRP A 658 -10.12 8.00 22.17
N ASN A 659 -8.88 7.57 22.28
CA ASN A 659 -7.75 8.43 22.60
C ASN A 659 -6.81 8.50 21.42
N ASN A 660 -6.65 9.70 20.85
CA ASN A 660 -5.63 9.95 19.85
C ASN A 660 -4.90 11.26 20.23
N PRO A 661 -3.60 11.23 20.52
CA PRO A 661 -2.86 12.36 21.06
C PRO A 661 -2.80 13.57 20.11
N LEU A 662 -3.04 13.38 18.81
CA LEU A 662 -3.04 14.46 17.83
C LEU A 662 -4.36 15.26 17.81
N ILE A 663 -5.39 14.81 18.51
CA ILE A 663 -6.70 15.47 18.50
C ILE A 663 -6.75 16.58 19.54
N SER A 664 -6.79 17.83 19.08
CA SER A 664 -6.88 19.01 19.97
C SER A 664 -8.15 19.83 19.75
N THR A 665 -8.66 19.93 18.51
CA THR A 665 -9.82 20.77 18.19
C THR A 665 -11.15 20.02 18.26
N ILE A 666 -12.24 20.75 18.52
CA ILE A 666 -13.60 20.17 18.53
C ILE A 666 -13.99 19.66 17.15
N GLN A 667 -13.63 20.38 16.09
CA GLN A 667 -13.99 19.96 14.72
C GLN A 667 -13.29 18.65 14.37
N HIS A 668 -12.00 18.51 14.68
CA HIS A 668 -11.27 17.28 14.42
C HIS A 668 -11.86 16.09 15.22
N ALA A 669 -12.22 16.33 16.49
CA ALA A 669 -12.87 15.30 17.31
C ALA A 669 -14.24 14.89 16.76
N LYS A 670 -15.02 15.85 16.23
CA LYS A 670 -16.29 15.59 15.56
C LYS A 670 -16.11 14.72 14.31
N ASP A 671 -15.19 15.10 13.43
CA ASP A 671 -14.95 14.39 12.18
C ASP A 671 -14.45 12.95 12.44
N LEU A 672 -13.61 12.78 13.46
CA LEU A 672 -13.13 11.47 13.87
C LEU A 672 -14.26 10.62 14.47
N GLU A 673 -15.09 11.21 15.33
CA GLU A 673 -16.23 10.54 15.96
C GLU A 673 -17.23 10.04 14.90
N GLU A 674 -17.59 10.87 13.93
CA GLU A 674 -18.53 10.52 12.85
C GLU A 674 -18.01 9.32 12.04
N TRP A 675 -16.73 9.29 11.71
CA TRP A 675 -16.09 8.18 10.98
C TRP A 675 -16.05 6.88 11.80
N ILE A 676 -15.71 6.97 13.10
CA ILE A 676 -15.71 5.81 14.00
C ILE A 676 -17.14 5.29 14.19
N ALA A 677 -18.12 6.18 14.37
CA ALA A 677 -19.52 5.81 14.51
C ALA A 677 -20.04 5.06 13.28
N GLU A 678 -19.68 5.51 12.08
CA GLU A 678 -20.06 4.85 10.83
C GLU A 678 -19.55 3.41 10.76
N TYR A 679 -18.30 3.16 11.16
CA TYR A 679 -17.74 1.82 11.22
C TYR A 679 -18.51 0.91 12.20
N TYR A 680 -18.92 1.43 13.34
CA TYR A 680 -19.64 0.68 14.38
C TYR A 680 -21.16 0.56 14.13
N LEU A 681 -21.73 1.29 13.18
CA LEU A 681 -23.12 1.05 12.73
C LEU A 681 -23.31 -0.37 12.20
N GLY A 682 -22.30 -0.92 11.52
CA GLY A 682 -22.23 -2.30 11.12
C GLY A 682 -21.90 -3.20 12.31
N ASN A 683 -22.87 -3.48 13.20
CA ASN A 683 -22.64 -4.25 14.42
C ASN A 683 -22.68 -5.79 14.23
N ILE A 684 -22.44 -6.27 13.01
CA ILE A 684 -22.40 -7.69 12.66
C ILE A 684 -21.07 -8.01 12.00
N ASP A 685 -20.31 -8.91 12.62
CA ASP A 685 -19.13 -9.49 12.02
C ASP A 685 -19.45 -10.87 11.44
N TYR A 686 -18.84 -11.18 10.31
CA TYR A 686 -18.96 -12.45 9.63
C TYR A 686 -17.61 -13.18 9.59
N GLU A 687 -17.63 -14.46 9.91
CA GLU A 687 -16.55 -15.40 9.65
C GLU A 687 -16.92 -16.26 8.44
N ILE A 688 -16.10 -16.20 7.41
CA ILE A 688 -16.36 -16.77 6.10
C ILE A 688 -15.24 -17.73 5.74
N SER A 689 -15.57 -19.00 5.43
CA SER A 689 -14.65 -19.97 4.86
C SER A 689 -15.03 -20.18 3.39
N TRP A 690 -14.11 -19.96 2.50
CA TRP A 690 -14.36 -19.93 1.07
C TRP A 690 -13.22 -20.51 0.24
N ARG A 691 -13.38 -20.60 -1.07
CA ARG A 691 -12.38 -21.19 -1.97
C ARG A 691 -11.11 -20.34 -2.16
N GLY A 692 -11.12 -19.12 -1.65
CA GLY A 692 -10.01 -18.19 -1.79
C GLY A 692 -9.85 -17.61 -3.20
N ASP A 693 -9.40 -16.38 -3.26
CA ASP A 693 -8.91 -15.72 -4.48
C ASP A 693 -7.70 -14.87 -4.07
N PRO A 694 -6.49 -15.22 -4.52
CA PRO A 694 -5.28 -14.50 -4.10
C PRO A 694 -5.21 -13.02 -4.50
N ARG A 695 -6.17 -12.52 -5.28
CA ARG A 695 -6.28 -11.08 -5.59
C ARG A 695 -6.84 -10.27 -4.42
N THR A 696 -7.59 -10.93 -3.53
CA THR A 696 -8.25 -10.25 -2.41
C THR A 696 -7.27 -9.92 -1.31
N GLU A 697 -7.48 -8.76 -0.67
CA GLU A 697 -6.66 -8.23 0.41
C GLU A 697 -7.54 -7.89 1.63
N ALA A 698 -6.92 -7.74 2.79
CA ALA A 698 -7.63 -7.17 3.93
C ALA A 698 -8.02 -5.70 3.63
N ASN A 699 -9.17 -5.28 4.13
CA ASN A 699 -9.87 -4.03 3.86
C ASN A 699 -10.67 -3.98 2.55
N ASP A 700 -10.70 -5.06 1.76
CA ASP A 700 -11.57 -5.14 0.58
C ASP A 700 -13.05 -5.21 0.95
N LEU A 701 -13.89 -4.70 0.05
CA LEU A 701 -15.34 -4.79 0.10
C LEU A 701 -15.85 -5.98 -0.70
N PHE A 702 -16.90 -6.64 -0.19
CA PHE A 702 -17.57 -7.75 -0.87
C PHE A 702 -19.08 -7.65 -0.69
N TYR A 703 -19.82 -8.02 -1.73
CA TYR A 703 -21.22 -8.41 -1.59
C TYR A 703 -21.30 -9.89 -1.21
N MET A 704 -21.83 -10.20 -0.04
CA MET A 704 -22.02 -11.58 0.42
C MET A 704 -23.48 -11.99 0.28
N GLU A 705 -23.73 -13.06 -0.46
CA GLU A 705 -25.07 -13.62 -0.62
C GLU A 705 -25.60 -14.20 0.71
N LEU A 706 -26.75 -13.70 1.15
CA LEU A 706 -27.49 -14.21 2.31
C LEU A 706 -28.68 -15.05 1.87
N LYS A 707 -28.91 -16.21 2.55
CA LYS A 707 -30.03 -17.11 2.23
C LYS A 707 -31.37 -16.41 2.46
N GLY A 708 -32.11 -16.18 1.37
CA GLY A 708 -33.47 -15.63 1.41
C GLY A 708 -33.55 -14.17 1.88
N ARG A 709 -32.46 -13.41 1.74
CA ARG A 709 -32.34 -11.99 2.07
C ARG A 709 -31.54 -11.29 1.00
N GLU A 710 -31.52 -9.97 1.04
CA GLU A 710 -30.61 -9.15 0.23
C GLU A 710 -29.16 -9.45 0.60
N ASP A 711 -28.26 -9.28 -0.37
CA ASP A 711 -26.82 -9.43 -0.15
C ASP A 711 -26.35 -8.43 0.91
N ALA A 712 -25.42 -8.86 1.75
CA ALA A 712 -24.78 -7.97 2.70
C ALA A 712 -23.51 -7.39 2.08
N LEU A 713 -23.37 -6.07 2.11
CA LEU A 713 -22.07 -5.44 1.88
C LEU A 713 -21.23 -5.60 3.14
N ILE A 714 -20.04 -6.16 2.99
CA ILE A 714 -19.10 -6.41 4.08
C ILE A 714 -17.72 -5.87 3.73
N ARG A 715 -17.00 -5.36 4.72
CA ARG A 715 -15.58 -4.98 4.61
C ARG A 715 -14.72 -5.95 5.41
N SER A 716 -13.76 -6.56 4.76
CA SER A 716 -12.83 -7.46 5.44
C SER A 716 -11.87 -6.66 6.33
N TYR A 717 -11.58 -7.17 7.52
CA TYR A 717 -10.48 -6.69 8.36
C TYR A 717 -9.41 -7.76 8.55
N GLN A 718 -9.69 -9.00 8.17
CA GLN A 718 -8.74 -10.09 8.07
C GLN A 718 -9.03 -10.89 6.80
N ASN A 719 -7.98 -11.16 6.03
CA ASN A 719 -8.04 -12.04 4.87
C ASN A 719 -6.90 -13.06 4.96
N GLU A 720 -7.20 -14.32 4.73
CA GLU A 720 -6.23 -15.40 4.71
C GLU A 720 -6.41 -16.20 3.43
N ILE A 721 -5.32 -16.41 2.71
CA ILE A 721 -5.26 -17.31 1.54
C ILE A 721 -4.25 -18.40 1.86
N SER A 722 -4.70 -19.66 1.75
CA SER A 722 -3.89 -20.83 2.01
C SER A 722 -3.79 -21.70 0.78
N PHE A 723 -2.61 -22.26 0.54
CA PHE A 723 -2.35 -23.31 -0.43
C PHE A 723 -1.92 -24.59 0.27
N ASN A 724 -2.64 -25.67 -0.03
CA ASN A 724 -2.32 -27.02 0.40
C ASN A 724 -2.75 -27.98 -0.73
N GLY A 725 -2.02 -27.92 -1.86
CA GLY A 725 -2.40 -28.61 -3.10
C GLY A 725 -3.57 -27.94 -3.85
N SER A 726 -4.38 -27.14 -3.18
CA SER A 726 -5.42 -26.27 -3.73
C SER A 726 -5.56 -25.03 -2.89
N TRP A 727 -6.24 -23.99 -3.43
CA TRP A 727 -6.49 -22.78 -2.67
C TRP A 727 -7.72 -22.93 -1.75
N SER A 728 -7.61 -22.29 -0.61
CA SER A 728 -8.72 -22.04 0.31
C SER A 728 -8.49 -20.68 0.97
N GLY A 729 -9.54 -20.08 1.51
CA GLY A 729 -9.44 -18.80 2.18
C GLY A 729 -10.36 -18.69 3.38
N SER A 730 -10.02 -17.78 4.28
CA SER A 730 -10.89 -17.32 5.34
C SER A 730 -10.94 -15.80 5.36
N ILE A 731 -12.12 -15.24 5.61
CA ILE A 731 -12.34 -13.81 5.73
C ILE A 731 -13.04 -13.54 7.06
N LYS A 732 -12.55 -12.55 7.81
CA LYS A 732 -13.32 -11.91 8.86
C LYS A 732 -13.67 -10.51 8.38
N ALA A 733 -14.96 -10.21 8.39
CA ALA A 733 -15.47 -8.97 7.83
C ALA A 733 -16.58 -8.39 8.67
N ARG A 734 -16.66 -7.07 8.71
CA ARG A 734 -17.77 -6.35 9.32
C ARG A 734 -18.78 -5.95 8.26
N LYS A 735 -20.08 -6.08 8.59
CA LYS A 735 -21.14 -5.54 7.76
C LYS A 735 -21.00 -4.03 7.63
N VAL A 736 -21.04 -3.53 6.40
CA VAL A 736 -21.09 -2.11 6.13
C VAL A 736 -22.56 -1.70 6.09
N GLU A 737 -22.97 -0.83 7.01
CA GLU A 737 -24.27 -0.17 6.93
C GLU A 737 -24.06 1.26 6.45
N MET A 738 -24.51 1.56 5.25
CA MET A 738 -24.46 2.94 4.76
C MET A 738 -25.42 3.79 5.63
N SER A 739 -24.86 4.77 6.31
CA SER A 739 -25.66 5.71 7.07
C SER A 739 -26.47 6.57 6.13
N TRP A 740 -27.78 6.46 6.19
CA TRP A 740 -28.72 7.37 5.55
C TRP A 740 -28.78 8.65 6.41
N ARG A 741 -27.84 9.55 6.25
CA ARG A 741 -27.95 10.91 6.81
C ARG A 741 -28.38 11.91 5.76
#